data_3e891456f13e2df5a587be7854ccade6
#
_entry.id   3e891456f13e2df5a587be7854ccade6
#
_cell.length_a   1.000
_cell.length_b   1.000
_cell.length_c   1.000
_cell.angle_alpha   90.00
_cell.angle_beta   90.00
_cell.angle_gamma   90.00
#
_symmetry.space_group_name_H-M   'P 1'
#
loop_
_entity.id
_entity.type
_entity.pdbx_description
1 polymer ?
#
loop_
_entity_poly.entity_id
_entity_poly.type
_entity_poly.pdbx_seq_one_letter_code
_entity_poly.pdbx_strand_id
1 'polypeptide(L)'
;MANGLKIVCLGGGPASLYFSLLMKKANPAHDITVIERGDRDSTWGFGVVFSDETLKGFMEADAPTYKRIVEQFSYWDGIDTKIHGKTINSQGHGFCGMSRLKLLNIFHDRCDELGVKLDFGRDITDLDQLHVEDHDLVVAGDGLTSMIRDAHQDDFGTSIDWRQNKFCWLATTKPVDDFEFIFRKNHHGWWWAHVYRYEEGTTTWIVETSEKTWRDAGMEDASEEDTKAYCEKLFEEDRDGHPMISNRSIWRTFPVVRNERLYHKNIVLMGDAVRSAHFSIGSGTKLAMEDAITLAGYFQETGDDVSKALEKYQDVRKDEADRLQRTAVVSLSWFERIDRYAEVQQPEQFTFNMICRSKRITYENLRLRDPAYVAGVDKWFANHVRATTGFEDIDTETPVVPVFQPFRIGRMRVENRFQLSAMCQYCAVDGVPADWHLVHYGQRAIGGAGLLNTEMICVSEDARITPGCAGIWSDEQTEAWERIVCFVHANSKAKICAQIGHAGRKGATCVPWDGGIDEPLEEGAWPIIAPSPLPYLGHSAIPKEMTTADMDSVVADFVHAVGNADHAGFDMIEVHLAHGYLLSGFISPVTNKRTDEYGGDIEARMRFPLRVVAAARDAWPEDRPLSVRISATDWVDNGLTEKDLLSAARMLKKAGVDIINVSTGQVTKDEEPIFGRMFQAPFADQIRNEVGIPTIVAGNVSTADQANTLIAAGRTDIVAFGRQIMNQPHFVLMAAAHYGNRSQYWPPQYQSGQFLAGALAEKENEEMLELRTAAKPPNPSEALAIAVGRGEVLQGGA
;
A
#
# COMPACT_ATOMS: atom_id res chain seq x y z
N MET A 1 -30.57 42.68 -3.98
CA MET A 1 -30.69 41.36 -4.56
C MET A 1 -29.32 41.05 -5.11
N ALA A 2 -28.64 39.99 -4.66
CA ALA A 2 -27.37 39.60 -5.25
C ALA A 2 -27.62 39.27 -6.73
N ASN A 3 -26.82 39.82 -7.62
CA ASN A 3 -26.86 39.43 -9.04
C ASN A 3 -26.52 37.96 -9.13
N GLY A 4 -27.34 37.12 -9.78
CA GLY A 4 -27.06 35.72 -9.98
C GLY A 4 -25.86 35.53 -10.91
N LEU A 5 -25.06 34.50 -10.65
CA LEU A 5 -23.96 34.09 -11.53
C LEU A 5 -24.50 33.42 -12.80
N LYS A 6 -23.82 33.60 -13.91
CA LYS A 6 -24.03 32.87 -15.17
C LYS A 6 -23.05 31.70 -15.23
N ILE A 7 -23.56 30.48 -15.09
CA ILE A 7 -22.78 29.26 -14.95
C ILE A 7 -23.09 28.31 -16.11
N VAL A 8 -22.06 27.75 -16.73
CA VAL A 8 -22.20 26.65 -17.70
C VAL A 8 -21.44 25.44 -17.20
N CYS A 9 -22.08 24.28 -17.23
CA CYS A 9 -21.47 22.99 -16.93
C CYS A 9 -21.42 22.14 -18.20
N LEU A 10 -20.24 21.66 -18.57
CA LEU A 10 -20.06 20.71 -19.67
C LEU A 10 -20.04 19.29 -19.11
N GLY A 11 -20.93 18.44 -19.61
CA GLY A 11 -21.16 17.07 -19.17
C GLY A 11 -22.25 16.95 -18.10
N GLY A 12 -23.27 16.12 -18.39
CA GLY A 12 -24.41 15.82 -17.51
C GLY A 12 -24.13 14.68 -16.53
N GLY A 13 -22.90 14.58 -16.02
CA GLY A 13 -22.52 13.59 -15.00
C GLY A 13 -22.91 14.02 -13.58
N PRO A 14 -22.73 13.10 -12.59
CA PRO A 14 -23.11 13.37 -11.20
C PRO A 14 -22.51 14.64 -10.62
N ALA A 15 -21.25 14.99 -10.95
CA ALA A 15 -20.58 16.18 -10.48
C ALA A 15 -21.30 17.46 -10.90
N SER A 16 -21.51 17.64 -12.21
CA SER A 16 -22.14 18.82 -12.79
C SER A 16 -23.59 18.98 -12.35
N LEU A 17 -24.37 17.89 -12.42
CA LEU A 17 -25.78 17.92 -12.02
C LEU A 17 -25.95 18.25 -10.55
N TYR A 18 -25.17 17.59 -9.68
CA TYR A 18 -25.29 17.80 -8.23
C TYR A 18 -24.80 19.20 -7.83
N PHE A 19 -23.70 19.68 -8.43
CA PHE A 19 -23.24 21.06 -8.25
C PHE A 19 -24.31 22.06 -8.68
N SER A 20 -24.90 21.88 -9.87
CA SER A 20 -25.89 22.79 -10.44
C SER A 20 -27.13 22.91 -9.56
N LEU A 21 -27.66 21.78 -9.06
CA LEU A 21 -28.83 21.81 -8.18
C LEU A 21 -28.53 22.49 -6.83
N LEU A 22 -27.31 22.25 -6.27
CA LEU A 22 -26.91 22.88 -4.99
C LEU A 22 -26.75 24.39 -5.14
N MET A 23 -26.10 24.85 -6.22
CA MET A 23 -25.98 26.29 -6.53
C MET A 23 -27.36 26.97 -6.75
N LYS A 24 -28.22 26.33 -7.55
CA LYS A 24 -29.56 26.87 -7.83
C LYS A 24 -30.45 26.89 -6.59
N LYS A 25 -30.30 25.87 -5.70
CA LYS A 25 -30.97 25.85 -4.40
C LYS A 25 -30.49 26.99 -3.50
N ALA A 26 -29.16 27.26 -3.49
CA ALA A 26 -28.58 28.31 -2.65
C ALA A 26 -28.99 29.71 -3.10
N ASN A 27 -29.00 29.96 -4.41
CA ASN A 27 -29.41 31.23 -4.98
C ASN A 27 -30.24 31.02 -6.26
N PRO A 28 -31.57 31.13 -6.21
CA PRO A 28 -32.45 30.96 -7.38
C PRO A 28 -32.19 31.95 -8.52
N ALA A 29 -31.45 33.04 -8.29
CA ALA A 29 -31.10 34.03 -9.32
C ALA A 29 -29.98 33.56 -10.25
N HIS A 30 -29.23 32.52 -9.91
CA HIS A 30 -28.21 31.97 -10.80
C HIS A 30 -28.82 31.49 -12.13
N ASP A 31 -28.16 31.84 -13.25
CA ASP A 31 -28.46 31.29 -14.58
C ASP A 31 -27.52 30.12 -14.86
N ILE A 32 -28.04 28.92 -14.71
CA ILE A 32 -27.23 27.69 -14.80
C ILE A 32 -27.72 26.83 -15.96
N THR A 33 -26.77 26.47 -16.85
CA THR A 33 -27.02 25.56 -17.97
C THR A 33 -26.06 24.37 -17.88
N VAL A 34 -26.60 23.15 -17.91
CA VAL A 34 -25.83 21.91 -18.05
C VAL A 34 -25.98 21.41 -19.49
N ILE A 35 -24.86 21.23 -20.19
CA ILE A 35 -24.83 20.75 -21.57
C ILE A 35 -24.38 19.29 -21.56
N GLU A 36 -25.17 18.39 -22.15
CA GLU A 36 -24.89 16.98 -22.25
C GLU A 36 -25.05 16.49 -23.70
N ARG A 37 -24.05 15.76 -24.20
CA ARG A 37 -24.08 15.21 -25.58
C ARG A 37 -25.04 14.04 -25.74
N GLY A 38 -25.30 13.30 -24.69
CA GLY A 38 -26.24 12.19 -24.66
C GLY A 38 -27.69 12.61 -24.48
N ASP A 39 -28.60 11.66 -24.69
CA ASP A 39 -30.02 11.82 -24.39
C ASP A 39 -30.26 11.70 -22.88
N ARG A 40 -31.35 12.30 -22.39
CA ARG A 40 -31.70 12.30 -20.95
C ARG A 40 -31.72 10.89 -20.33
N ASP A 41 -32.26 9.90 -21.06
CA ASP A 41 -32.45 8.55 -20.58
C ASP A 41 -31.33 7.59 -20.98
N SER A 42 -30.16 8.11 -21.35
CA SER A 42 -29.00 7.33 -21.73
C SER A 42 -27.88 7.39 -20.69
N THR A 43 -27.19 6.24 -20.47
CA THR A 43 -26.00 6.19 -19.63
C THR A 43 -25.08 5.08 -20.08
N TRP A 44 -23.82 5.17 -19.66
CA TRP A 44 -22.80 4.14 -19.83
C TRP A 44 -22.73 3.27 -18.57
N GLY A 45 -22.60 1.93 -18.75
CA GLY A 45 -22.55 0.99 -17.63
C GLY A 45 -23.91 0.76 -16.98
N PHE A 46 -23.91 0.22 -15.77
CA PHE A 46 -25.13 -0.30 -15.10
C PHE A 46 -25.31 0.30 -13.71
N GLY A 47 -24.58 -0.21 -12.72
CA GLY A 47 -24.72 0.19 -11.32
C GLY A 47 -23.60 1.07 -10.82
N VAL A 48 -23.88 1.81 -9.76
CA VAL A 48 -22.91 2.55 -8.96
C VAL A 48 -22.94 2.06 -7.52
N VAL A 49 -21.78 2.08 -6.85
CA VAL A 49 -21.63 1.60 -5.46
C VAL A 49 -21.18 2.74 -4.57
N PHE A 50 -21.72 2.76 -3.36
CA PHE A 50 -21.34 3.64 -2.28
C PHE A 50 -21.02 2.85 -1.02
N SER A 51 -20.18 3.38 -0.13
CA SER A 51 -20.13 2.91 1.26
C SER A 51 -21.12 3.72 2.10
N ASP A 52 -21.84 3.08 3.00
CA ASP A 52 -22.87 3.68 3.83
C ASP A 52 -22.35 4.81 4.75
N GLU A 53 -21.10 4.71 5.23
CA GLU A 53 -20.46 5.74 6.05
C GLU A 53 -20.38 7.14 5.40
N THR A 54 -20.57 7.22 4.09
CA THR A 54 -20.25 8.42 3.31
C THR A 54 -21.46 9.28 2.93
N LEU A 55 -22.65 8.84 3.27
CA LEU A 55 -23.88 9.46 2.78
C LEU A 55 -24.43 10.59 3.66
N LYS A 56 -23.86 10.80 4.86
CA LYS A 56 -24.33 11.84 5.79
C LYS A 56 -24.23 13.25 5.18
N GLY A 57 -23.11 13.57 4.52
CA GLY A 57 -22.92 14.87 3.85
C GLY A 57 -23.93 15.14 2.73
N PHE A 58 -24.45 14.10 2.08
CA PHE A 58 -25.45 14.26 1.03
C PHE A 58 -26.83 14.63 1.60
N MET A 59 -27.18 14.09 2.76
CA MET A 59 -28.41 14.44 3.47
C MET A 59 -28.41 15.93 3.89
N GLU A 60 -27.29 16.41 4.41
CA GLU A 60 -27.12 17.80 4.82
C GLU A 60 -27.15 18.77 3.60
N ALA A 61 -26.58 18.36 2.48
CA ALA A 61 -26.52 19.17 1.27
C ALA A 61 -27.90 19.34 0.59
N ASP A 62 -28.62 18.25 0.33
CA ASP A 62 -29.99 18.30 -0.21
C ASP A 62 -30.81 17.07 0.22
N ALA A 63 -31.60 17.23 1.32
CA ALA A 63 -32.43 16.16 1.88
C ALA A 63 -33.45 15.54 0.90
N PRO A 64 -34.13 16.31 -0.02
CA PRO A 64 -35.04 15.71 -1.00
C PRO A 64 -34.32 14.75 -1.96
N THR A 65 -33.14 15.13 -2.48
CA THR A 65 -32.33 14.28 -3.34
C THR A 65 -31.84 13.06 -2.58
N TYR A 66 -31.33 13.24 -1.37
CA TYR A 66 -30.86 12.13 -0.51
C TYR A 66 -31.96 11.10 -0.27
N LYS A 67 -33.19 11.55 0.07
CA LYS A 67 -34.32 10.67 0.28
C LYS A 67 -34.62 9.80 -0.94
N ARG A 68 -34.69 10.40 -2.14
CA ARG A 68 -34.95 9.68 -3.39
C ARG A 68 -33.85 8.66 -3.71
N ILE A 69 -32.57 9.00 -3.41
CA ILE A 69 -31.43 8.10 -3.62
C ILE A 69 -31.53 6.89 -2.70
N VAL A 70 -31.74 7.13 -1.39
CA VAL A 70 -31.79 6.06 -0.37
C VAL A 70 -32.93 5.08 -0.61
N GLU A 71 -34.08 5.56 -1.09
CA GLU A 71 -35.24 4.73 -1.45
C GLU A 71 -34.94 3.77 -2.62
N GLN A 72 -33.89 3.99 -3.41
CA GLN A 72 -33.50 3.16 -4.55
C GLN A 72 -32.33 2.24 -4.25
N PHE A 73 -31.69 2.33 -3.07
CA PHE A 73 -30.52 1.52 -2.76
C PHE A 73 -30.83 0.05 -2.55
N SER A 74 -29.97 -0.78 -3.09
CA SER A 74 -29.79 -2.17 -2.67
C SER A 74 -28.64 -2.22 -1.67
N TYR A 75 -28.84 -2.83 -0.49
CA TYR A 75 -27.85 -2.92 0.58
C TYR A 75 -27.27 -4.33 0.67
N TRP A 76 -25.97 -4.43 1.03
CA TRP A 76 -25.31 -5.66 1.41
C TRP A 76 -24.15 -5.38 2.36
N ASP A 77 -23.80 -6.36 3.18
CA ASP A 77 -22.78 -6.21 4.22
C ASP A 77 -21.54 -7.07 3.95
N GLY A 78 -21.67 -8.12 3.16
CA GLY A 78 -20.65 -9.11 2.91
C GLY A 78 -19.88 -8.91 1.61
N ILE A 79 -18.71 -9.56 1.58
CA ILE A 79 -17.89 -9.77 0.38
C ILE A 79 -17.61 -11.25 0.24
N ASP A 80 -18.04 -11.85 -0.86
CA ASP A 80 -17.69 -13.20 -1.27
C ASP A 80 -16.47 -13.19 -2.18
N THR A 81 -15.46 -13.99 -1.85
CA THR A 81 -14.31 -14.24 -2.72
C THR A 81 -14.34 -15.66 -3.22
N LYS A 82 -14.49 -15.82 -4.54
CA LYS A 82 -14.57 -17.13 -5.22
C LYS A 82 -13.28 -17.40 -5.98
N ILE A 83 -12.46 -18.29 -5.46
CA ILE A 83 -11.17 -18.67 -6.06
C ILE A 83 -10.87 -20.17 -5.78
N HIS A 84 -10.26 -20.85 -6.72
CA HIS A 84 -9.86 -22.28 -6.61
C HIS A 84 -10.99 -23.20 -6.13
N GLY A 85 -12.23 -22.95 -6.57
CA GLY A 85 -13.39 -23.75 -6.20
C GLY A 85 -13.91 -23.52 -4.77
N LYS A 86 -13.36 -22.54 -4.04
CA LYS A 86 -13.86 -22.13 -2.72
C LYS A 86 -14.54 -20.76 -2.79
N THR A 87 -15.53 -20.57 -1.93
CA THR A 87 -16.13 -19.29 -1.62
C THR A 87 -15.80 -18.95 -0.17
N ILE A 88 -15.23 -17.79 0.05
CA ILE A 88 -14.91 -17.29 1.40
C ILE A 88 -15.64 -15.96 1.57
N ASN A 89 -16.50 -15.89 2.58
CA ASN A 89 -17.30 -14.71 2.93
C ASN A 89 -16.64 -13.93 4.07
N SER A 90 -16.69 -12.61 3.99
CA SER A 90 -16.34 -11.68 5.07
C SER A 90 -17.44 -10.63 5.18
N GLN A 91 -17.88 -10.34 6.41
CA GLN A 91 -18.99 -9.44 6.73
C GLN A 91 -18.53 -8.09 7.29
N GLY A 92 -19.45 -7.18 7.54
CA GLY A 92 -19.18 -5.90 8.19
C GLY A 92 -18.57 -4.82 7.27
N HIS A 93 -18.78 -4.93 5.94
CA HIS A 93 -18.21 -3.98 4.97
C HIS A 93 -19.12 -2.79 4.67
N GLY A 94 -20.45 -2.95 4.78
CA GLY A 94 -21.44 -1.89 4.63
C GLY A 94 -21.41 -1.20 3.27
N PHE A 95 -22.09 -1.78 2.27
CA PHE A 95 -22.17 -1.22 0.94
C PHE A 95 -23.63 -1.01 0.51
N CYS A 96 -23.85 -0.07 -0.41
CA CYS A 96 -25.09 0.09 -1.12
C CYS A 96 -24.82 0.38 -2.60
N GLY A 97 -25.73 -0.06 -3.43
CA GLY A 97 -25.68 0.15 -4.87
C GLY A 97 -27.01 0.60 -5.42
N MET A 98 -26.98 1.29 -6.55
CA MET A 98 -28.18 1.67 -7.31
C MET A 98 -27.89 1.75 -8.80
N SER A 99 -28.93 1.76 -9.61
CA SER A 99 -28.84 2.01 -11.03
C SER A 99 -28.25 3.41 -11.29
N ARG A 100 -27.20 3.46 -12.14
CA ARG A 100 -26.60 4.73 -12.56
C ARG A 100 -27.62 5.63 -13.26
N LEU A 101 -28.48 5.07 -14.09
CA LEU A 101 -29.52 5.83 -14.79
C LEU A 101 -30.52 6.40 -13.81
N LYS A 102 -30.97 5.62 -12.81
CA LYS A 102 -31.88 6.15 -11.76
C LYS A 102 -31.25 7.28 -10.97
N LEU A 103 -29.96 7.19 -10.64
CA LEU A 103 -29.24 8.28 -9.96
C LEU A 103 -29.25 9.56 -10.80
N LEU A 104 -28.93 9.46 -12.10
CA LEU A 104 -28.94 10.61 -13.00
C LEU A 104 -30.34 11.20 -13.13
N ASN A 105 -31.37 10.39 -13.25
CA ASN A 105 -32.76 10.86 -13.35
C ASN A 105 -33.22 11.58 -12.08
N ILE A 106 -32.80 11.11 -10.89
CA ILE A 106 -33.06 11.84 -9.63
C ILE A 106 -32.46 13.24 -9.68
N PHE A 107 -31.23 13.37 -10.19
CA PHE A 107 -30.60 14.69 -10.33
C PHE A 107 -31.26 15.54 -11.42
N HIS A 108 -31.62 14.97 -12.57
CA HIS A 108 -32.34 15.68 -13.62
C HIS A 108 -33.67 16.26 -13.12
N ASP A 109 -34.47 15.44 -12.47
CA ASP A 109 -35.76 15.85 -11.91
C ASP A 109 -35.57 16.96 -10.88
N ARG A 110 -34.54 16.86 -10.03
CA ARG A 110 -34.26 17.89 -9.03
C ARG A 110 -33.74 19.18 -9.66
N CYS A 111 -32.96 19.11 -10.71
CA CYS A 111 -32.54 20.26 -11.50
C CYS A 111 -33.72 20.98 -12.15
N ASP A 112 -34.65 20.21 -12.75
CA ASP A 112 -35.87 20.76 -13.34
C ASP A 112 -36.76 21.46 -12.30
N GLU A 113 -36.95 20.83 -11.09
CA GLU A 113 -37.69 21.41 -9.98
C GLU A 113 -37.15 22.78 -9.51
N LEU A 114 -35.81 22.91 -9.55
CA LEU A 114 -35.13 24.15 -9.14
C LEU A 114 -34.96 25.16 -10.28
N GLY A 115 -35.23 24.79 -11.52
CA GLY A 115 -35.10 25.65 -12.69
C GLY A 115 -33.66 25.73 -13.24
N VAL A 116 -32.87 24.68 -13.13
CA VAL A 116 -31.61 24.52 -13.87
C VAL A 116 -31.93 24.14 -15.31
N LYS A 117 -31.24 24.72 -16.27
CA LYS A 117 -31.41 24.43 -17.69
C LYS A 117 -30.62 23.19 -18.10
N LEU A 118 -31.29 22.15 -18.55
CA LEU A 118 -30.65 20.94 -19.05
C LEU A 118 -30.71 20.89 -20.59
N ASP A 119 -29.59 20.93 -21.25
CA ASP A 119 -29.44 20.97 -22.72
C ASP A 119 -28.83 19.64 -23.21
N PHE A 120 -29.72 18.67 -23.49
CA PHE A 120 -29.35 17.31 -23.93
C PHE A 120 -29.20 17.24 -25.46
N GLY A 121 -28.43 16.25 -25.94
CA GLY A 121 -28.18 16.01 -27.35
C GLY A 121 -27.27 17.06 -27.99
N ARG A 122 -26.61 17.89 -27.20
CA ARG A 122 -25.69 18.92 -27.65
C ARG A 122 -24.24 18.51 -27.42
N ASP A 123 -23.58 18.09 -28.45
CA ASP A 123 -22.16 17.75 -28.45
C ASP A 123 -21.31 19.00 -28.69
N ILE A 124 -20.48 19.35 -27.72
CA ILE A 124 -19.50 20.44 -27.80
C ILE A 124 -18.17 19.81 -28.24
N THR A 125 -17.70 20.19 -29.41
CA THR A 125 -16.48 19.68 -30.02
C THR A 125 -15.35 20.71 -30.07
N ASP A 126 -15.66 21.99 -29.75
CA ASP A 126 -14.72 23.09 -29.72
C ASP A 126 -15.05 24.02 -28.55
N LEU A 127 -14.02 24.53 -27.85
CA LEU A 127 -14.17 25.46 -26.71
C LEU A 127 -14.85 26.77 -27.11
N ASP A 128 -14.69 27.24 -28.33
CA ASP A 128 -15.34 28.46 -28.82
C ASP A 128 -16.87 28.36 -28.77
N GLN A 129 -17.43 27.15 -28.85
CA GLN A 129 -18.86 26.89 -28.72
C GLN A 129 -19.40 27.10 -27.30
N LEU A 130 -18.52 27.12 -26.28
CA LEU A 130 -18.88 27.36 -24.88
C LEU A 130 -18.93 28.84 -24.51
N HIS A 131 -18.30 29.73 -25.32
CA HIS A 131 -18.19 31.17 -25.02
C HIS A 131 -17.75 31.39 -23.56
N VAL A 132 -16.59 30.87 -23.18
CA VAL A 132 -16.06 30.81 -21.79
C VAL A 132 -16.09 32.22 -21.14
N GLU A 133 -15.74 33.23 -21.91
CA GLU A 133 -15.70 34.65 -21.46
C GLU A 133 -17.07 35.25 -21.16
N ASP A 134 -18.15 34.64 -21.65
CA ASP A 134 -19.53 35.11 -21.40
C ASP A 134 -20.11 34.55 -20.10
N HIS A 135 -19.35 33.71 -19.38
CA HIS A 135 -19.79 33.06 -18.15
C HIS A 135 -18.92 33.46 -16.95
N ASP A 136 -19.56 33.63 -15.80
CA ASP A 136 -18.83 33.85 -14.55
C ASP A 136 -18.07 32.58 -14.09
N LEU A 137 -18.61 31.39 -14.40
CA LEU A 137 -18.03 30.11 -14.06
C LEU A 137 -18.30 29.07 -15.15
N VAL A 138 -17.27 28.35 -15.55
CA VAL A 138 -17.33 27.17 -16.42
C VAL A 138 -16.92 25.92 -15.65
N VAL A 139 -17.81 24.96 -15.55
CA VAL A 139 -17.56 23.68 -14.87
C VAL A 139 -17.28 22.59 -15.90
N ALA A 140 -16.07 22.06 -15.90
CA ALA A 140 -15.67 20.93 -16.71
C ALA A 140 -15.97 19.63 -15.97
N GLY A 141 -17.16 19.06 -16.21
CA GLY A 141 -17.59 17.75 -15.70
C GLY A 141 -17.77 16.72 -16.83
N ASP A 142 -17.05 16.89 -17.93
CA ASP A 142 -17.13 16.13 -19.18
C ASP A 142 -16.36 14.79 -19.15
N GLY A 143 -15.94 14.37 -17.95
CA GLY A 143 -15.47 13.02 -17.67
C GLY A 143 -14.02 12.73 -18.04
N LEU A 144 -13.68 11.45 -18.18
CA LEU A 144 -12.31 10.97 -18.39
C LEU A 144 -11.64 11.56 -19.64
N THR A 145 -12.42 11.82 -20.68
CA THR A 145 -11.98 12.38 -21.97
C THR A 145 -12.30 13.87 -22.06
N SER A 146 -12.08 14.60 -20.97
CA SER A 146 -12.41 16.02 -20.87
C SER A 146 -11.66 16.84 -21.92
N MET A 147 -12.45 17.48 -22.80
CA MET A 147 -11.94 18.38 -23.82
C MET A 147 -11.39 19.67 -23.21
N ILE A 148 -12.05 20.19 -22.16
CA ILE A 148 -11.60 21.41 -21.47
C ILE A 148 -10.27 21.18 -20.78
N ARG A 149 -10.10 20.06 -20.05
CA ARG A 149 -8.84 19.70 -19.42
C ARG A 149 -7.72 19.55 -20.46
N ASP A 150 -7.99 18.84 -21.53
CA ASP A 150 -6.99 18.53 -22.55
C ASP A 150 -6.54 19.79 -23.33
N ALA A 151 -7.45 20.77 -23.52
CA ALA A 151 -7.13 22.08 -24.12
C ALA A 151 -6.28 22.97 -23.19
N HIS A 152 -6.33 22.76 -21.89
CA HIS A 152 -5.61 23.52 -20.85
C HIS A 152 -4.67 22.63 -20.01
N GLN A 153 -4.12 21.55 -20.58
CA GLN A 153 -3.35 20.57 -19.84
C GLN A 153 -2.14 21.15 -19.10
N ASP A 154 -1.48 22.15 -19.69
CA ASP A 154 -0.32 22.83 -19.07
C ASP A 154 -0.76 23.74 -17.92
N ASP A 155 -1.91 24.40 -18.03
CA ASP A 155 -2.47 25.26 -16.98
C ASP A 155 -2.90 24.44 -15.77
N PHE A 156 -3.46 23.26 -15.98
CA PHE A 156 -3.88 22.33 -14.93
C PHE A 156 -2.73 21.44 -14.39
N GLY A 157 -1.61 21.36 -15.10
CA GLY A 157 -0.54 20.41 -14.79
C GLY A 157 -1.03 18.97 -14.90
N THR A 158 -1.70 18.64 -16.00
CA THR A 158 -2.36 17.34 -16.20
C THR A 158 -1.36 16.24 -16.45
N SER A 159 -1.52 15.11 -15.78
CA SER A 159 -0.84 13.85 -16.08
C SER A 159 -1.84 12.70 -16.20
N ILE A 160 -1.64 11.83 -17.18
CA ILE A 160 -2.49 10.66 -17.42
C ILE A 160 -1.61 9.42 -17.50
N ASP A 161 -1.80 8.50 -16.53
CA ASP A 161 -1.14 7.21 -16.48
C ASP A 161 -2.11 6.13 -16.97
N TRP A 162 -1.88 5.62 -18.17
CA TRP A 162 -2.68 4.55 -18.77
C TRP A 162 -2.26 3.21 -18.17
N ARG A 163 -3.19 2.57 -17.46
CA ARG A 163 -2.94 1.31 -16.78
C ARG A 163 -2.96 0.13 -17.74
N GLN A 164 -2.53 -1.03 -17.27
CA GLN A 164 -2.30 -2.17 -18.16
C GLN A 164 -3.53 -3.07 -18.36
N ASN A 165 -4.34 -3.24 -17.32
CA ASN A 165 -5.48 -4.14 -17.37
C ASN A 165 -6.57 -3.65 -18.32
N LYS A 166 -7.26 -4.62 -18.92
CA LYS A 166 -8.46 -4.41 -19.73
C LYS A 166 -9.68 -4.78 -18.91
N PHE A 167 -10.73 -3.96 -19.01
CA PHE A 167 -12.00 -4.24 -18.36
C PHE A 167 -13.20 -3.97 -19.28
N CYS A 168 -14.28 -4.68 -19.01
CA CYS A 168 -15.54 -4.52 -19.70
C CYS A 168 -16.70 -4.57 -18.69
N TRP A 169 -17.70 -3.70 -18.86
CA TRP A 169 -18.91 -3.71 -18.04
C TRP A 169 -20.02 -4.53 -18.69
N LEU A 170 -20.46 -5.55 -17.98
CA LEU A 170 -21.61 -6.39 -18.31
C LEU A 170 -22.60 -6.37 -17.14
N ALA A 171 -23.77 -6.96 -17.34
CA ALA A 171 -24.74 -7.21 -16.29
C ALA A 171 -25.36 -8.59 -16.49
N THR A 172 -26.16 -9.06 -15.50
CA THR A 172 -26.94 -10.28 -15.58
C THR A 172 -28.15 -10.19 -14.67
N THR A 173 -29.13 -11.07 -14.90
CA THR A 173 -30.29 -11.22 -14.02
C THR A 173 -30.06 -12.18 -12.85
N LYS A 174 -28.83 -12.69 -12.66
CA LYS A 174 -28.50 -13.54 -11.52
C LYS A 174 -28.62 -12.72 -10.23
N PRO A 175 -29.39 -13.15 -9.24
CA PRO A 175 -29.40 -12.51 -7.93
C PRO A 175 -28.10 -12.79 -7.18
N VAL A 176 -27.59 -11.78 -6.47
CA VAL A 176 -26.50 -11.92 -5.51
C VAL A 176 -26.87 -11.22 -4.21
N ASP A 177 -26.51 -11.81 -3.08
CA ASP A 177 -26.81 -11.26 -1.75
C ASP A 177 -25.71 -10.30 -1.30
N ASP A 178 -24.45 -10.66 -1.51
CA ASP A 178 -23.27 -9.90 -1.15
C ASP A 178 -22.49 -9.44 -2.40
N PHE A 179 -21.45 -8.64 -2.18
CA PHE A 179 -20.50 -8.30 -3.24
C PHE A 179 -19.63 -9.51 -3.57
N GLU A 180 -19.55 -9.91 -4.82
CA GLU A 180 -18.73 -11.05 -5.22
C GLU A 180 -17.48 -10.61 -5.99
N PHE A 181 -16.31 -11.09 -5.55
CA PHE A 181 -15.09 -11.13 -6.35
C PHE A 181 -14.90 -12.55 -6.86
N ILE A 182 -14.99 -12.75 -8.17
CA ILE A 182 -14.89 -14.06 -8.80
C ILE A 182 -13.61 -14.14 -9.60
N PHE A 183 -12.77 -15.13 -9.31
CA PHE A 183 -11.49 -15.34 -9.99
C PHE A 183 -11.51 -16.68 -10.72
N ARG A 184 -11.27 -16.64 -12.04
CA ARG A 184 -11.26 -17.82 -12.89
C ARG A 184 -10.00 -17.85 -13.75
N LYS A 185 -9.41 -19.03 -13.89
CA LYS A 185 -8.25 -19.26 -14.76
C LYS A 185 -8.64 -20.16 -15.91
N ASN A 186 -8.24 -19.78 -17.13
CA ASN A 186 -8.30 -20.66 -18.29
C ASN A 186 -6.90 -20.76 -18.94
N HIS A 187 -6.80 -21.35 -20.13
CA HIS A 187 -5.53 -21.54 -20.84
C HIS A 187 -4.90 -20.24 -21.33
N HIS A 188 -5.63 -19.12 -21.36
CA HIS A 188 -5.10 -17.80 -21.71
C HIS A 188 -4.54 -17.07 -20.48
N GLY A 189 -5.05 -17.33 -19.27
CA GLY A 189 -4.62 -16.70 -18.03
C GLY A 189 -5.76 -16.46 -17.05
N TRP A 190 -5.54 -15.51 -16.13
CA TRP A 190 -6.50 -15.15 -15.09
C TRP A 190 -7.48 -14.10 -15.56
N TRP A 191 -8.74 -14.29 -15.16
CA TRP A 191 -9.85 -13.37 -15.32
C TRP A 191 -10.54 -13.18 -13.99
N TRP A 192 -11.08 -12.00 -13.75
CA TRP A 192 -11.87 -11.77 -12.54
C TRP A 192 -13.05 -10.86 -12.82
N ALA A 193 -14.07 -10.98 -11.98
CA ALA A 193 -15.27 -10.19 -12.05
C ALA A 193 -15.57 -9.53 -10.70
N HIS A 194 -15.95 -8.26 -10.73
CA HIS A 194 -16.51 -7.51 -9.63
C HIS A 194 -18.02 -7.52 -9.81
N VAL A 195 -18.75 -8.21 -8.91
CA VAL A 195 -20.18 -8.48 -9.08
C VAL A 195 -20.95 -7.89 -7.92
N TYR A 196 -21.98 -7.10 -8.21
CA TYR A 196 -22.81 -6.50 -7.18
C TYR A 196 -24.21 -6.18 -7.71
N ARG A 197 -25.20 -6.29 -6.82
CA ARG A 197 -26.58 -5.93 -7.11
C ARG A 197 -26.72 -4.41 -7.16
N TYR A 198 -27.39 -3.88 -8.16
CA TYR A 198 -27.68 -2.45 -8.23
C TYR A 198 -29.18 -2.12 -8.27
N GLU A 199 -30.01 -3.11 -8.55
CA GLU A 199 -31.46 -3.06 -8.40
C GLU A 199 -32.04 -4.49 -8.31
N GLU A 200 -33.31 -4.62 -8.00
CA GLU A 200 -33.97 -5.93 -7.88
C GLU A 200 -33.88 -6.71 -9.21
N GLY A 201 -33.39 -7.94 -9.12
CA GLY A 201 -33.26 -8.84 -10.27
C GLY A 201 -32.14 -8.52 -11.25
N THR A 202 -31.22 -7.58 -10.93
CA THR A 202 -30.10 -7.27 -11.82
C THR A 202 -28.79 -6.99 -11.07
N THR A 203 -27.69 -7.48 -11.64
CA THR A 203 -26.33 -7.33 -11.10
C THR A 203 -25.37 -6.78 -12.14
N THR A 204 -24.48 -5.91 -11.71
CA THR A 204 -23.33 -5.47 -12.52
C THR A 204 -22.24 -6.53 -12.46
N TRP A 205 -21.59 -6.77 -13.60
CA TRP A 205 -20.39 -7.60 -13.75
C TRP A 205 -19.29 -6.81 -14.44
N ILE A 206 -18.32 -6.34 -13.68
CA ILE A 206 -17.13 -5.69 -14.27
C ILE A 206 -16.09 -6.78 -14.43
N VAL A 207 -15.92 -7.26 -15.66
CA VAL A 207 -14.92 -8.28 -15.99
C VAL A 207 -13.61 -7.60 -16.31
N GLU A 208 -12.54 -8.08 -15.68
CA GLU A 208 -11.20 -7.52 -15.81
C GLU A 208 -10.17 -8.63 -16.04
N THR A 209 -9.09 -8.31 -16.78
CA THR A 209 -7.96 -9.21 -17.04
C THR A 209 -6.70 -8.44 -17.43
N SER A 210 -5.53 -9.10 -17.41
CA SER A 210 -4.30 -8.51 -17.92
C SER A 210 -4.35 -8.28 -19.43
N GLU A 211 -3.63 -7.29 -19.94
CA GLU A 211 -3.55 -7.04 -21.39
C GLU A 211 -3.06 -8.27 -22.16
N LYS A 212 -2.09 -9.01 -21.58
CA LYS A 212 -1.60 -10.23 -22.18
C LYS A 212 -2.70 -11.29 -22.34
N THR A 213 -3.42 -11.59 -21.25
CA THR A 213 -4.52 -12.56 -21.25
C THR A 213 -5.62 -12.17 -22.23
N TRP A 214 -5.96 -10.87 -22.29
CA TRP A 214 -6.95 -10.30 -23.19
C TRP A 214 -6.57 -10.50 -24.67
N ARG A 215 -5.30 -10.24 -25.03
CA ARG A 215 -4.79 -10.46 -26.41
C ARG A 215 -4.73 -11.93 -26.77
N ASP A 216 -4.20 -12.76 -25.85
CA ASP A 216 -4.09 -14.21 -26.07
C ASP A 216 -5.48 -14.86 -26.27
N ALA A 217 -6.51 -14.28 -25.67
CA ALA A 217 -7.90 -14.69 -25.83
C ALA A 217 -8.60 -14.15 -27.10
N GLY A 218 -7.91 -13.33 -27.90
CA GLY A 218 -8.47 -12.74 -29.14
C GLY A 218 -9.53 -11.67 -28.90
N MET A 219 -9.52 -11.02 -27.73
CA MET A 219 -10.50 -9.99 -27.38
C MET A 219 -10.21 -8.61 -27.99
N GLU A 220 -9.09 -8.44 -28.67
CA GLU A 220 -8.71 -7.16 -29.29
C GLU A 220 -9.68 -6.73 -30.38
N ASP A 221 -10.10 -7.68 -31.22
CA ASP A 221 -11.04 -7.47 -32.32
C ASP A 221 -12.45 -8.02 -32.03
N ALA A 222 -12.73 -8.41 -30.79
CA ALA A 222 -14.00 -9.02 -30.42
C ALA A 222 -15.14 -7.99 -30.45
N SER A 223 -16.25 -8.38 -31.06
CA SER A 223 -17.48 -7.61 -30.97
C SER A 223 -18.07 -7.66 -29.57
N GLU A 224 -19.08 -6.84 -29.29
CA GLU A 224 -19.82 -6.87 -28.03
C GLU A 224 -20.47 -8.24 -27.79
N GLU A 225 -21.01 -8.89 -28.83
CA GLU A 225 -21.60 -10.23 -28.75
C GLU A 225 -20.53 -11.32 -28.52
N ASP A 226 -19.35 -11.22 -29.15
CA ASP A 226 -18.25 -12.16 -28.93
C ASP A 226 -17.73 -12.05 -27.49
N THR A 227 -17.58 -10.83 -27.00
CA THR A 227 -17.20 -10.54 -25.61
C THR A 227 -18.19 -11.16 -24.62
N LYS A 228 -19.48 -10.97 -24.86
CA LYS A 228 -20.55 -11.52 -24.04
C LYS A 228 -20.51 -13.06 -24.02
N ALA A 229 -20.46 -13.69 -25.21
CA ALA A 229 -20.40 -15.14 -25.34
C ALA A 229 -19.16 -15.74 -24.66
N TYR A 230 -18.01 -15.08 -24.80
CA TYR A 230 -16.78 -15.51 -24.10
C TYR A 230 -16.94 -15.43 -22.58
N CYS A 231 -17.43 -14.32 -22.05
CA CYS A 231 -17.65 -14.15 -20.61
C CYS A 231 -18.73 -15.12 -20.07
N GLU A 232 -19.79 -15.39 -20.83
CA GLU A 232 -20.81 -16.38 -20.46
C GLU A 232 -20.23 -17.78 -20.29
N LYS A 233 -19.30 -18.17 -21.16
CA LYS A 233 -18.60 -19.46 -21.07
C LYS A 233 -17.60 -19.48 -19.92
N LEU A 234 -16.84 -18.40 -19.74
CA LEU A 234 -15.81 -18.28 -18.71
C LEU A 234 -16.38 -18.40 -17.29
N PHE A 235 -17.53 -17.75 -17.06
CA PHE A 235 -18.22 -17.70 -15.77
C PHE A 235 -19.49 -18.57 -15.74
N GLU A 236 -19.55 -19.66 -16.52
CA GLU A 236 -20.73 -20.52 -16.63
C GLU A 236 -21.23 -21.02 -15.27
N GLU A 237 -20.30 -21.46 -14.41
CA GLU A 237 -20.61 -21.94 -13.05
C GLU A 237 -21.11 -20.83 -12.12
N ASP A 238 -20.67 -19.60 -12.36
CA ASP A 238 -20.91 -18.46 -11.46
C ASP A 238 -22.22 -17.74 -11.80
N ARG A 239 -22.65 -17.75 -13.05
CA ARG A 239 -23.85 -17.04 -13.48
C ARG A 239 -25.14 -17.89 -13.39
N ASP A 240 -25.03 -19.16 -13.00
CA ASP A 240 -26.17 -20.08 -12.72
C ASP A 240 -27.23 -20.09 -13.85
N GLY A 241 -26.76 -20.17 -15.11
CA GLY A 241 -27.60 -20.18 -16.29
C GLY A 241 -28.20 -18.85 -16.73
N HIS A 242 -28.03 -17.77 -15.97
CA HIS A 242 -28.52 -16.44 -16.34
C HIS A 242 -27.70 -15.86 -17.49
N PRO A 243 -28.31 -15.24 -18.52
CA PRO A 243 -27.59 -14.64 -19.64
C PRO A 243 -26.91 -13.34 -19.19
N MET A 244 -25.78 -12.99 -19.85
CA MET A 244 -25.19 -11.68 -19.70
C MET A 244 -25.89 -10.63 -20.57
N ILE A 245 -25.95 -9.43 -20.05
CA ILE A 245 -26.55 -8.25 -20.68
C ILE A 245 -25.43 -7.27 -20.98
N SER A 246 -25.42 -6.70 -22.18
CA SER A 246 -24.48 -5.68 -22.62
C SER A 246 -25.18 -4.32 -22.74
N ASN A 247 -24.41 -3.25 -22.53
CA ASN A 247 -24.84 -1.85 -22.73
C ASN A 247 -23.61 -1.02 -23.13
N ARG A 248 -23.29 -1.02 -24.42
CA ARG A 248 -22.08 -0.42 -24.97
C ARG A 248 -20.82 -0.99 -24.28
N SER A 249 -20.82 -2.31 -24.08
CA SER A 249 -19.87 -3.10 -23.30
C SER A 249 -18.61 -3.38 -24.12
N ILE A 250 -17.72 -2.41 -24.23
CA ILE A 250 -16.45 -2.49 -24.94
C ILE A 250 -15.28 -2.60 -23.98
N TRP A 251 -14.24 -3.30 -24.37
CA TRP A 251 -13.00 -3.39 -23.63
C TRP A 251 -12.28 -2.05 -23.57
N ARG A 252 -11.86 -1.67 -22.38
CA ARG A 252 -11.21 -0.39 -22.10
C ARG A 252 -10.00 -0.58 -21.20
N THR A 253 -9.10 0.39 -21.26
CA THR A 253 -7.98 0.54 -20.34
C THR A 253 -8.31 1.69 -19.39
N PHE A 254 -7.98 1.52 -18.11
CA PHE A 254 -8.26 2.55 -17.11
C PHE A 254 -7.17 3.64 -17.13
N PRO A 255 -7.51 4.93 -17.30
CA PRO A 255 -6.56 6.02 -17.13
C PRO A 255 -6.58 6.52 -15.68
N VAL A 256 -5.42 6.72 -15.08
CA VAL A 256 -5.28 7.46 -13.83
C VAL A 256 -4.99 8.92 -14.18
N VAL A 257 -6.03 9.73 -14.14
CA VAL A 257 -5.97 11.17 -14.42
C VAL A 257 -5.60 11.92 -13.14
N ARG A 258 -4.61 12.82 -13.22
CA ARG A 258 -4.20 13.71 -12.13
C ARG A 258 -4.02 15.11 -12.67
N ASN A 259 -4.37 16.10 -11.84
CA ASN A 259 -4.13 17.51 -12.13
C ASN A 259 -3.47 18.16 -10.92
N GLU A 260 -2.48 19.01 -11.14
CA GLU A 260 -1.84 19.78 -10.07
C GLU A 260 -2.73 20.91 -9.59
N ARG A 261 -3.52 21.49 -10.50
CA ARG A 261 -4.50 22.53 -10.22
C ARG A 261 -5.90 22.06 -10.58
N LEU A 262 -6.88 22.42 -9.74
CA LEU A 262 -8.28 22.06 -9.96
C LEU A 262 -9.03 23.12 -10.76
N TYR A 263 -8.47 24.33 -10.89
CA TYR A 263 -9.06 25.44 -11.66
C TYR A 263 -8.01 26.25 -12.40
N HIS A 264 -8.46 26.91 -13.46
CA HIS A 264 -7.71 27.93 -14.21
C HIS A 264 -8.65 29.08 -14.56
N LYS A 265 -8.36 30.32 -14.11
CA LYS A 265 -9.26 31.49 -14.24
C LYS A 265 -10.66 31.18 -13.70
N ASN A 266 -11.69 31.25 -14.56
CA ASN A 266 -13.08 30.91 -14.25
C ASN A 266 -13.48 29.47 -14.65
N ILE A 267 -12.54 28.61 -15.01
CA ILE A 267 -12.78 27.20 -15.36
C ILE A 267 -12.40 26.32 -14.18
N VAL A 268 -13.29 25.42 -13.74
CA VAL A 268 -13.03 24.43 -12.69
C VAL A 268 -13.28 23.01 -13.21
N LEU A 269 -12.36 22.10 -12.92
CA LEU A 269 -12.52 20.68 -13.22
C LEU A 269 -13.24 19.96 -12.07
N MET A 270 -14.17 19.06 -12.39
CA MET A 270 -14.90 18.26 -11.41
C MET A 270 -15.08 16.80 -11.85
N GLY A 271 -15.25 15.92 -10.87
CA GLY A 271 -15.45 14.49 -11.14
C GLY A 271 -14.29 13.84 -11.88
N ASP A 272 -14.59 12.98 -12.88
CA ASP A 272 -13.54 12.24 -13.63
C ASP A 272 -12.71 13.16 -14.56
N ALA A 273 -13.15 14.37 -14.85
CA ALA A 273 -12.34 15.35 -15.57
C ALA A 273 -11.15 15.82 -14.74
N VAL A 274 -11.32 15.98 -13.44
CA VAL A 274 -10.25 16.41 -12.52
C VAL A 274 -9.41 15.24 -12.02
N ARG A 275 -10.02 14.09 -11.73
CA ARG A 275 -9.32 12.89 -11.27
C ARG A 275 -10.16 11.64 -11.46
N SER A 276 -9.53 10.56 -11.85
CA SER A 276 -10.17 9.26 -11.93
C SER A 276 -9.88 8.41 -10.68
N ALA A 277 -10.85 7.63 -10.24
CA ALA A 277 -10.69 6.64 -9.18
C ALA A 277 -11.11 5.27 -9.71
N HIS A 278 -10.21 4.27 -9.61
CA HIS A 278 -10.49 2.92 -10.10
C HIS A 278 -11.72 2.32 -9.40
N PHE A 279 -12.55 1.65 -10.14
CA PHE A 279 -13.84 1.08 -9.68
C PHE A 279 -13.69 0.05 -8.55
N SER A 280 -12.51 -0.55 -8.37
CA SER A 280 -12.24 -1.55 -7.32
C SER A 280 -12.40 -1.07 -5.88
N ILE A 281 -12.56 0.24 -5.66
CA ILE A 281 -12.85 0.82 -4.33
C ILE A 281 -14.22 1.51 -4.27
N GLY A 282 -15.02 1.51 -5.36
CA GLY A 282 -16.37 2.04 -5.38
C GLY A 282 -16.52 3.53 -5.05
N SER A 283 -15.54 4.38 -5.39
CA SER A 283 -15.49 5.76 -4.89
C SER A 283 -15.62 6.86 -5.96
N GLY A 284 -15.71 6.54 -7.25
CA GLY A 284 -15.71 7.57 -8.31
C GLY A 284 -16.90 8.51 -8.23
N THR A 285 -18.11 7.98 -8.19
CA THR A 285 -19.36 8.77 -8.09
C THR A 285 -19.42 9.56 -6.78
N LYS A 286 -18.98 8.95 -5.66
CA LYS A 286 -18.86 9.61 -4.38
C LYS A 286 -17.95 10.85 -4.45
N LEU A 287 -16.74 10.70 -5.01
CA LEU A 287 -15.81 11.82 -5.17
C LEU A 287 -16.41 12.95 -5.99
N ALA A 288 -17.12 12.62 -7.07
CA ALA A 288 -17.79 13.60 -7.91
C ALA A 288 -18.87 14.40 -7.15
N MET A 289 -19.66 13.73 -6.32
CA MET A 289 -20.68 14.39 -5.50
C MET A 289 -20.07 15.21 -4.35
N GLU A 290 -19.01 14.75 -3.73
CA GLU A 290 -18.27 15.49 -2.71
C GLU A 290 -17.59 16.75 -3.29
N ASP A 291 -17.05 16.68 -4.51
CA ASP A 291 -16.53 17.83 -5.23
C ASP A 291 -17.64 18.90 -5.38
N ALA A 292 -18.85 18.46 -5.77
CA ALA A 292 -20.01 19.34 -5.92
C ALA A 292 -20.43 20.02 -4.60
N ILE A 293 -20.53 19.26 -3.51
CA ILE A 293 -20.88 19.77 -2.17
C ILE A 293 -19.83 20.80 -1.72
N THR A 294 -18.56 20.45 -1.84
CA THR A 294 -17.47 21.30 -1.34
C THR A 294 -17.42 22.63 -2.10
N LEU A 295 -17.51 22.58 -3.43
CA LEU A 295 -17.45 23.78 -4.25
C LEU A 295 -18.70 24.67 -4.01
N ALA A 296 -19.91 24.10 -4.02
CA ALA A 296 -21.14 24.84 -3.74
C ALA A 296 -21.14 25.45 -2.34
N GLY A 297 -20.60 24.75 -1.34
CA GLY A 297 -20.43 25.27 0.02
C GLY A 297 -19.54 26.52 0.07
N TYR A 298 -18.43 26.53 -0.68
CA TYR A 298 -17.56 27.70 -0.73
C TYR A 298 -18.15 28.87 -1.48
N PHE A 299 -18.98 28.67 -2.50
CA PHE A 299 -19.73 29.74 -3.10
C PHE A 299 -20.68 30.43 -2.10
N GLN A 300 -21.39 29.65 -1.29
CA GLN A 300 -22.23 30.17 -0.22
C GLN A 300 -21.41 30.93 0.84
N GLU A 301 -20.26 30.40 1.25
CA GLU A 301 -19.38 31.01 2.26
C GLU A 301 -18.79 32.35 1.76
N THR A 302 -18.42 32.43 0.48
CA THR A 302 -17.77 33.61 -0.12
C THR A 302 -18.74 34.64 -0.68
N GLY A 303 -20.05 34.36 -0.63
CA GLY A 303 -21.09 35.26 -1.18
C GLY A 303 -21.00 35.37 -2.70
N ASP A 304 -20.79 34.23 -3.38
CA ASP A 304 -20.69 34.10 -4.83
C ASP A 304 -19.42 34.74 -5.45
N ASP A 305 -18.38 34.99 -4.66
CA ASP A 305 -17.06 35.42 -5.16
C ASP A 305 -16.34 34.21 -5.80
N VAL A 306 -16.35 34.15 -7.13
CA VAL A 306 -15.80 33.00 -7.91
C VAL A 306 -14.33 32.72 -7.58
N SER A 307 -13.51 33.76 -7.55
CA SER A 307 -12.05 33.58 -7.34
C SER A 307 -11.76 33.00 -5.95
N LYS A 308 -12.41 33.54 -4.91
CA LYS A 308 -12.22 33.03 -3.54
C LYS A 308 -12.79 31.63 -3.33
N ALA A 309 -13.93 31.33 -3.97
CA ALA A 309 -14.53 29.99 -3.87
C ALA A 309 -13.63 28.93 -4.51
N LEU A 310 -13.05 29.22 -5.68
CA LEU A 310 -12.14 28.31 -6.38
C LEU A 310 -10.82 28.10 -5.64
N GLU A 311 -10.24 29.15 -5.05
CA GLU A 311 -9.04 29.06 -4.23
C GLU A 311 -9.27 28.15 -3.01
N LYS A 312 -10.32 28.38 -2.24
CA LYS A 312 -10.68 27.53 -1.08
C LYS A 312 -10.97 26.09 -1.48
N TYR A 313 -11.66 25.89 -2.60
CA TYR A 313 -11.93 24.56 -3.12
C TYR A 313 -10.65 23.79 -3.40
N GLN A 314 -9.69 24.40 -4.07
CA GLN A 314 -8.40 23.77 -4.34
C GLN A 314 -7.64 23.43 -3.05
N ASP A 315 -7.53 24.37 -2.12
CA ASP A 315 -6.74 24.22 -0.89
C ASP A 315 -7.20 23.03 -0.04
N VAL A 316 -8.51 22.80 0.02
CA VAL A 316 -9.07 21.71 0.85
C VAL A 316 -9.23 20.43 0.05
N ARG A 317 -9.83 20.52 -1.14
CA ARG A 317 -10.31 19.34 -1.85
C ARG A 317 -9.19 18.55 -2.52
N LYS A 318 -8.12 19.25 -2.93
CA LYS A 318 -7.00 18.58 -3.60
C LYS A 318 -6.38 17.48 -2.74
N ASP A 319 -5.98 17.79 -1.52
CA ASP A 319 -5.29 16.84 -0.64
C ASP A 319 -6.16 15.65 -0.25
N GLU A 320 -7.44 15.87 0.06
CA GLU A 320 -8.36 14.81 0.45
C GLU A 320 -8.60 13.82 -0.69
N ALA A 321 -8.90 14.35 -1.87
CA ALA A 321 -9.21 13.54 -3.02
C ALA A 321 -7.96 12.81 -3.57
N ASP A 322 -6.80 13.44 -3.53
CA ASP A 322 -5.53 12.83 -3.92
C ASP A 322 -5.16 11.65 -2.99
N ARG A 323 -5.47 11.75 -1.69
CA ARG A 323 -5.30 10.60 -0.75
C ARG A 323 -6.18 9.42 -1.12
N LEU A 324 -7.43 9.68 -1.51
CA LEU A 324 -8.34 8.61 -1.93
C LEU A 324 -7.93 8.02 -3.27
N GLN A 325 -7.50 8.86 -4.24
CA GLN A 325 -6.99 8.38 -5.51
C GLN A 325 -5.74 7.52 -5.35
N ARG A 326 -4.77 7.92 -4.49
CA ARG A 326 -3.61 7.06 -4.16
C ARG A 326 -4.04 5.70 -3.62
N THR A 327 -5.06 5.66 -2.79
CA THR A 327 -5.63 4.40 -2.28
C THR A 327 -6.22 3.55 -3.40
N ALA A 328 -6.93 4.17 -4.34
CA ALA A 328 -7.49 3.48 -5.51
C ALA A 328 -6.39 2.92 -6.41
N VAL A 329 -5.29 3.66 -6.62
CA VAL A 329 -4.13 3.19 -7.38
C VAL A 329 -3.44 2.01 -6.71
N VAL A 330 -3.31 2.01 -5.38
CA VAL A 330 -2.76 0.85 -4.64
C VAL A 330 -3.65 -0.38 -4.82
N SER A 331 -4.97 -0.23 -4.77
CA SER A 331 -5.92 -1.31 -5.05
C SER A 331 -5.82 -1.80 -6.50
N LEU A 332 -5.78 -0.90 -7.47
CA LEU A 332 -5.61 -1.21 -8.89
C LEU A 332 -4.32 -1.99 -9.14
N SER A 333 -3.20 -1.52 -8.59
CA SER A 333 -1.89 -2.17 -8.75
C SER A 333 -1.86 -3.60 -8.19
N TRP A 334 -2.71 -3.91 -7.21
CA TRP A 334 -2.88 -5.28 -6.73
C TRP A 334 -3.56 -6.16 -7.79
N PHE A 335 -4.61 -5.68 -8.45
CA PHE A 335 -5.29 -6.41 -9.52
C PHE A 335 -4.40 -6.59 -10.76
N GLU A 336 -3.57 -5.63 -11.09
CA GLU A 336 -2.59 -5.74 -12.20
C GLU A 336 -1.53 -6.83 -11.97
N ARG A 337 -1.41 -7.32 -10.74
CA ARG A 337 -0.41 -8.32 -10.34
C ARG A 337 -1.07 -9.55 -9.72
N ILE A 338 -2.27 -9.88 -10.17
CA ILE A 338 -3.04 -10.98 -9.60
C ILE A 338 -2.33 -12.32 -9.72
N ASP A 339 -1.60 -12.54 -10.82
CA ASP A 339 -0.83 -13.75 -11.07
C ASP A 339 0.16 -14.03 -9.93
N ARG A 340 0.74 -12.97 -9.35
CA ARG A 340 1.65 -13.05 -8.21
C ARG A 340 1.05 -13.77 -7.01
N TYR A 341 -0.26 -13.61 -6.79
CA TYR A 341 -0.95 -14.11 -5.61
C TYR A 341 -1.77 -15.35 -5.91
N ALA A 342 -2.54 -15.32 -6.98
CA ALA A 342 -3.47 -16.39 -7.32
C ALA A 342 -2.80 -17.73 -7.64
N GLU A 343 -1.51 -17.71 -8.05
CA GLU A 343 -0.74 -18.93 -8.34
C GLU A 343 -0.17 -19.60 -7.08
N VAL A 344 0.10 -18.82 -6.03
CA VAL A 344 0.91 -19.31 -4.88
C VAL A 344 0.15 -19.28 -3.55
N GLN A 345 -0.88 -18.45 -3.42
CA GLN A 345 -1.64 -18.30 -2.18
C GLN A 345 -2.83 -19.26 -2.14
N GLN A 346 -3.06 -19.83 -0.96
CA GLN A 346 -4.29 -20.57 -0.69
C GLN A 346 -5.48 -19.61 -0.59
N PRO A 347 -6.72 -20.07 -0.82
CA PRO A 347 -7.91 -19.21 -0.86
C PRO A 347 -8.08 -18.30 0.36
N GLU A 348 -7.77 -18.79 1.56
CA GLU A 348 -7.89 -18.02 2.81
C GLU A 348 -6.89 -16.84 2.83
N GLN A 349 -5.63 -17.08 2.44
CA GLN A 349 -4.62 -16.03 2.37
C GLN A 349 -4.89 -15.04 1.23
N PHE A 350 -5.27 -15.57 0.08
CA PHE A 350 -5.63 -14.76 -1.08
C PHE A 350 -6.79 -13.80 -0.76
N THR A 351 -7.86 -14.31 -0.14
CA THR A 351 -9.02 -13.51 0.27
C THR A 351 -8.61 -12.42 1.25
N PHE A 352 -7.83 -12.76 2.28
CA PHE A 352 -7.36 -11.77 3.24
C PHE A 352 -6.49 -10.69 2.56
N ASN A 353 -5.55 -11.10 1.69
CA ASN A 353 -4.70 -10.21 0.91
C ASN A 353 -5.53 -9.28 0.01
N MET A 354 -6.54 -9.83 -0.68
CA MET A 354 -7.45 -9.09 -1.55
C MET A 354 -8.26 -8.05 -0.76
N ILE A 355 -8.82 -8.40 0.39
CA ILE A 355 -9.58 -7.47 1.23
C ILE A 355 -8.69 -6.33 1.75
N CYS A 356 -7.47 -6.64 2.19
CA CYS A 356 -6.50 -5.67 2.73
C CYS A 356 -5.68 -4.94 1.66
N ARG A 357 -5.91 -5.16 0.35
CA ARG A 357 -5.08 -4.65 -0.76
C ARG A 357 -4.87 -3.15 -0.76
N SER A 358 -5.88 -2.39 -0.37
CA SER A 358 -5.86 -0.92 -0.37
C SER A 358 -5.08 -0.31 0.80
N LYS A 359 -4.64 -1.11 1.78
CA LYS A 359 -4.03 -0.70 3.06
C LYS A 359 -4.95 0.14 3.96
N ARG A 360 -6.23 0.27 3.63
CA ARG A 360 -7.25 0.92 4.49
C ARG A 360 -7.92 -0.07 5.44
N ILE A 361 -8.19 -1.26 4.93
CA ILE A 361 -8.69 -2.37 5.74
C ILE A 361 -7.47 -3.11 6.25
N THR A 362 -7.39 -3.31 7.56
CA THR A 362 -6.29 -3.95 8.26
C THR A 362 -6.78 -5.18 9.03
N TYR A 363 -5.88 -5.96 9.56
CA TYR A 363 -6.21 -7.11 10.41
C TYR A 363 -7.12 -6.72 11.59
N GLU A 364 -6.72 -5.66 12.33
CA GLU A 364 -7.49 -5.18 13.48
C GLU A 364 -8.86 -4.62 13.08
N ASN A 365 -8.91 -3.90 11.98
CA ASN A 365 -10.15 -3.39 11.44
C ASN A 365 -11.13 -4.52 11.08
N LEU A 366 -10.62 -5.61 10.48
CA LEU A 366 -11.42 -6.82 10.20
C LEU A 366 -11.81 -7.56 11.47
N ARG A 367 -10.90 -7.69 12.44
CA ARG A 367 -11.18 -8.32 13.74
C ARG A 367 -12.35 -7.66 14.46
N LEU A 368 -12.46 -6.35 14.34
CA LEU A 368 -13.59 -5.59 14.89
C LEU A 368 -14.86 -5.71 14.02
N ARG A 369 -14.76 -5.87 12.71
CA ARG A 369 -15.92 -5.97 11.79
C ARG A 369 -16.49 -7.37 11.72
N ASP A 370 -15.62 -8.35 11.57
CA ASP A 370 -15.94 -9.75 11.40
C ASP A 370 -14.95 -10.62 12.20
N PRO A 371 -15.13 -10.72 13.51
CA PRO A 371 -14.25 -11.52 14.36
C PRO A 371 -14.24 -13.00 13.95
N ALA A 372 -15.35 -13.53 13.42
CA ALA A 372 -15.44 -14.93 12.99
C ALA A 372 -14.55 -15.20 11.75
N TYR A 373 -14.57 -14.30 10.78
CA TYR A 373 -13.71 -14.38 9.61
C TYR A 373 -12.23 -14.35 10.02
N VAL A 374 -11.84 -13.39 10.87
CA VAL A 374 -10.43 -13.27 11.32
C VAL A 374 -10.00 -14.49 12.13
N ALA A 375 -10.84 -15.03 13.00
CA ALA A 375 -10.55 -16.29 13.69
C ALA A 375 -10.35 -17.48 12.73
N GLY A 376 -11.09 -17.51 11.62
CA GLY A 376 -10.87 -18.44 10.52
C GLY A 376 -9.51 -18.28 9.85
N VAL A 377 -9.09 -17.04 9.60
CA VAL A 377 -7.75 -16.72 9.05
C VAL A 377 -6.65 -17.16 10.02
N ASP A 378 -6.80 -16.89 11.31
CA ASP A 378 -5.82 -17.29 12.34
C ASP A 378 -5.67 -18.81 12.41
N LYS A 379 -6.79 -19.56 12.40
CA LYS A 379 -6.77 -21.03 12.34
C LYS A 379 -6.09 -21.56 11.09
N TRP A 380 -6.45 -21.00 9.94
CA TRP A 380 -5.78 -21.36 8.69
C TRP A 380 -4.29 -21.10 8.78
N PHE A 381 -3.88 -19.91 9.27
CA PHE A 381 -2.47 -19.52 9.35
C PHE A 381 -1.67 -20.44 10.29
N ALA A 382 -2.21 -20.76 11.47
CA ALA A 382 -1.57 -21.69 12.40
C ALA A 382 -1.39 -23.09 11.80
N ASN A 383 -2.42 -23.62 11.13
CA ASN A 383 -2.33 -24.89 10.42
C ASN A 383 -1.28 -24.85 9.30
N HIS A 384 -1.22 -23.76 8.55
CA HIS A 384 -0.22 -23.53 7.50
C HIS A 384 1.20 -23.51 8.07
N VAL A 385 1.42 -22.78 9.18
CA VAL A 385 2.72 -22.73 9.86
C VAL A 385 3.11 -24.14 10.35
N ARG A 386 2.21 -24.86 11.01
CA ARG A 386 2.46 -26.24 11.48
C ARG A 386 2.84 -27.17 10.32
N ALA A 387 2.12 -27.11 9.22
CA ALA A 387 2.35 -27.95 8.04
C ALA A 387 3.68 -27.64 7.33
N THR A 388 4.05 -26.36 7.25
CA THR A 388 5.25 -25.92 6.51
C THR A 388 6.54 -25.97 7.35
N THR A 389 6.42 -25.83 8.68
CA THR A 389 7.58 -25.84 9.58
C THR A 389 7.80 -27.18 10.28
N GLY A 390 6.75 -28.00 10.44
CA GLY A 390 6.78 -29.22 11.25
C GLY A 390 6.83 -28.96 12.76
N PHE A 391 6.53 -27.74 13.23
CA PHE A 391 6.43 -27.44 14.67
C PHE A 391 5.14 -28.02 15.26
N GLU A 392 5.26 -29.08 16.06
CA GLU A 392 4.12 -29.79 16.62
C GLU A 392 3.42 -29.07 17.77
N ASP A 393 4.10 -28.13 18.42
CA ASP A 393 3.63 -27.33 19.55
C ASP A 393 2.71 -26.14 19.15
N ILE A 394 2.41 -25.96 17.88
CA ILE A 394 1.48 -24.92 17.39
C ILE A 394 0.05 -25.26 17.80
N ASP A 395 -0.58 -24.37 18.58
CA ASP A 395 -2.00 -24.46 18.84
C ASP A 395 -2.81 -24.03 17.60
N THR A 396 -3.57 -24.98 17.04
CA THR A 396 -4.42 -24.77 15.86
C THR A 396 -5.90 -24.60 16.23
N GLU A 397 -6.28 -24.81 17.49
CA GLU A 397 -7.67 -24.65 17.94
C GLU A 397 -7.93 -23.23 18.46
N THR A 398 -7.03 -22.72 19.28
CA THR A 398 -7.06 -21.36 19.82
C THR A 398 -5.76 -20.63 19.51
N PRO A 399 -5.46 -20.43 18.21
CA PRO A 399 -4.15 -19.95 17.79
C PRO A 399 -3.93 -18.49 18.20
N VAL A 400 -2.68 -18.15 18.45
CA VAL A 400 -2.25 -16.75 18.52
C VAL A 400 -2.26 -16.11 17.13
N VAL A 401 -2.40 -14.81 17.07
CA VAL A 401 -2.44 -14.04 15.81
C VAL A 401 -1.15 -14.22 14.98
N PRO A 402 -1.20 -14.05 13.65
CA PRO A 402 -0.12 -14.40 12.72
C PRO A 402 1.27 -13.87 13.08
N VAL A 403 1.39 -12.64 13.60
CA VAL A 403 2.69 -12.07 13.97
C VAL A 403 3.36 -12.78 15.16
N PHE A 404 2.58 -13.46 16.00
CA PHE A 404 3.07 -14.27 17.11
C PHE A 404 3.23 -15.76 16.78
N GLN A 405 2.86 -16.19 15.58
CA GLN A 405 3.17 -17.53 15.12
C GLN A 405 4.68 -17.66 14.85
N PRO A 406 5.35 -18.73 15.29
CA PRO A 406 6.76 -18.91 15.05
C PRO A 406 7.05 -19.00 13.55
N PHE A 407 8.32 -18.77 13.21
CA PHE A 407 8.81 -18.86 11.84
C PHE A 407 10.14 -19.62 11.80
N ARG A 408 10.39 -20.33 10.69
CA ARG A 408 11.62 -21.04 10.45
C ARG A 408 12.47 -20.38 9.37
N ILE A 409 13.67 -19.93 9.73
CA ILE A 409 14.69 -19.42 8.79
C ILE A 409 15.77 -20.49 8.68
N GLY A 410 15.91 -21.14 7.53
CA GLY A 410 16.79 -22.30 7.42
C GLY A 410 16.39 -23.38 8.45
N ARG A 411 17.27 -23.67 9.43
CA ARG A 411 16.97 -24.57 10.56
C ARG A 411 16.63 -23.84 11.86
N MET A 412 16.82 -22.52 11.91
CA MET A 412 16.57 -21.71 13.10
C MET A 412 15.08 -21.43 13.27
N ARG A 413 14.56 -21.57 14.48
CA ARG A 413 13.22 -21.15 14.90
C ARG A 413 13.29 -19.77 15.55
N VAL A 414 12.43 -18.85 15.14
CA VAL A 414 12.10 -17.60 15.86
C VAL A 414 10.69 -17.73 16.43
N GLU A 415 10.49 -17.30 17.68
CA GLU A 415 9.25 -17.55 18.42
C GLU A 415 8.10 -16.60 18.01
N ASN A 416 8.43 -15.47 17.42
CA ASN A 416 7.48 -14.54 16.82
C ASN A 416 8.15 -13.81 15.65
N ARG A 417 7.37 -13.03 14.89
CA ARG A 417 7.78 -12.38 13.64
C ARG A 417 8.12 -10.90 13.79
N PHE A 418 8.43 -10.47 15.03
CA PHE A 418 8.94 -9.14 15.32
C PHE A 418 10.47 -9.14 15.32
N GLN A 419 11.04 -8.23 14.53
CA GLN A 419 12.50 -8.04 14.49
C GLN A 419 12.88 -6.62 14.94
N LEU A 420 13.94 -6.51 15.74
CA LEU A 420 14.69 -5.25 15.87
C LEU A 420 15.43 -4.99 14.57
N SER A 421 15.15 -3.88 13.89
CA SER A 421 15.89 -3.48 12.68
C SER A 421 17.31 -3.08 13.02
N ALA A 422 18.27 -3.38 12.12
CA ALA A 422 19.64 -2.88 12.23
C ALA A 422 19.67 -1.33 12.24
N MET A 423 20.26 -0.76 13.28
CA MET A 423 20.37 0.69 13.48
C MET A 423 21.70 1.00 14.15
N CYS A 424 22.59 1.72 13.47
CA CYS A 424 23.89 2.10 13.99
C CYS A 424 23.76 2.97 15.25
N GLN A 425 24.51 2.63 16.29
CA GLN A 425 24.50 3.32 17.58
C GLN A 425 25.61 4.34 17.68
N TYR A 426 26.68 4.20 16.90
CA TYR A 426 27.83 5.12 16.83
C TYR A 426 28.46 5.46 18.19
N CYS A 427 28.56 4.50 19.09
CA CYS A 427 29.07 4.69 20.45
C CYS A 427 30.09 3.61 20.87
N ALA A 428 30.61 2.85 19.91
CA ALA A 428 31.74 1.97 20.14
C ALA A 428 33.05 2.79 20.23
N VAL A 429 34.00 2.29 20.98
CA VAL A 429 35.36 2.84 21.07
C VAL A 429 36.31 1.82 20.46
N ASP A 430 37.08 2.24 19.45
CA ASP A 430 37.96 1.36 18.69
C ASP A 430 37.27 0.08 18.17
N GLY A 431 36.03 0.24 17.80
CA GLY A 431 35.17 -0.87 17.33
C GLY A 431 34.62 -1.77 18.43
N VAL A 432 34.97 -1.57 19.70
CA VAL A 432 34.53 -2.43 20.81
C VAL A 432 33.16 -2.02 21.30
N PRO A 433 32.14 -2.92 21.21
CA PRO A 433 30.82 -2.64 21.77
C PRO A 433 30.85 -2.59 23.31
N ALA A 434 30.17 -1.59 23.89
CA ALA A 434 30.19 -1.30 25.30
C ALA A 434 28.84 -1.58 26.00
N ASP A 435 28.68 -1.14 27.25
CA ASP A 435 27.45 -1.32 28.02
C ASP A 435 26.21 -0.71 27.37
N TRP A 436 26.36 0.36 26.55
CA TRP A 436 25.27 0.89 25.75
C TRP A 436 24.67 -0.18 24.85
N HIS A 437 25.50 -0.95 24.16
CA HIS A 437 25.06 -2.03 23.27
C HIS A 437 24.37 -3.16 24.05
N LEU A 438 24.92 -3.54 25.23
CA LEU A 438 24.30 -4.52 26.11
C LEU A 438 22.88 -4.08 26.54
N VAL A 439 22.73 -2.82 26.93
CA VAL A 439 21.43 -2.25 27.32
C VAL A 439 20.51 -2.16 26.11
N HIS A 440 21.02 -1.70 24.96
CA HIS A 440 20.25 -1.56 23.73
C HIS A 440 19.66 -2.89 23.28
N TYR A 441 20.46 -3.93 23.09
CA TYR A 441 20.01 -5.25 22.64
C TYR A 441 19.29 -6.01 23.76
N GLY A 442 19.78 -5.94 24.99
CA GLY A 442 19.19 -6.60 26.16
C GLY A 442 17.76 -6.17 26.43
N GLN A 443 17.46 -4.87 26.38
CA GLN A 443 16.10 -4.37 26.56
C GLN A 443 15.12 -4.91 25.50
N ARG A 444 15.52 -5.02 24.25
CA ARG A 444 14.66 -5.49 23.15
C ARG A 444 14.50 -7.01 23.20
N ALA A 445 15.53 -7.73 23.66
CA ALA A 445 15.45 -9.16 23.91
C ALA A 445 14.44 -9.49 25.03
N ILE A 446 14.61 -8.91 26.19
CA ILE A 446 13.65 -9.06 27.31
C ILE A 446 12.30 -8.43 27.00
N GLY A 447 12.25 -7.48 26.07
CA GLY A 447 11.05 -6.85 25.53
C GLY A 447 10.23 -7.73 24.59
N GLY A 448 10.68 -8.96 24.31
CA GLY A 448 9.92 -10.01 23.62
C GLY A 448 10.12 -10.08 22.11
N ALA A 449 11.05 -9.31 21.48
CA ALA A 449 11.34 -9.44 20.06
C ALA A 449 11.84 -10.86 19.74
N GLY A 450 11.35 -11.45 18.64
CA GLY A 450 11.74 -12.80 18.21
C GLY A 450 13.12 -12.85 17.57
N LEU A 451 13.53 -11.76 16.90
CA LEU A 451 14.82 -11.62 16.25
C LEU A 451 15.42 -10.25 16.52
N LEU A 452 16.68 -10.17 16.86
CA LEU A 452 17.42 -8.94 17.02
C LEU A 452 18.45 -8.84 15.88
N ASN A 453 18.43 -7.73 15.15
CA ASN A 453 19.52 -7.42 14.22
C ASN A 453 20.46 -6.40 14.88
N THR A 454 21.74 -6.66 14.85
CA THR A 454 22.71 -5.67 15.32
C THR A 454 22.74 -4.47 14.39
N GLU A 455 23.34 -3.38 14.79
CA GLU A 455 23.83 -2.36 13.88
C GLU A 455 24.82 -2.97 12.86
N MET A 456 25.16 -2.25 11.78
CA MET A 456 26.19 -2.72 10.88
C MET A 456 27.52 -2.87 11.64
N ILE A 457 27.93 -4.12 11.85
CA ILE A 457 29.23 -4.48 12.44
C ILE A 457 30.26 -4.44 11.32
N CYS A 458 31.31 -3.67 11.50
CA CYS A 458 32.32 -3.46 10.48
C CYS A 458 33.32 -4.64 10.41
N VAL A 459 33.64 -5.08 9.19
CA VAL A 459 34.53 -6.24 8.94
C VAL A 459 36.01 -5.91 9.09
N SER A 460 36.38 -4.62 9.04
CA SER A 460 37.74 -4.10 9.20
C SER A 460 37.69 -2.68 9.76
N GLU A 461 38.83 -2.15 10.16
CA GLU A 461 38.94 -0.81 10.71
C GLU A 461 38.52 0.28 9.71
N ASP A 462 38.87 0.14 8.45
CA ASP A 462 38.53 1.07 7.37
C ASP A 462 37.10 0.83 6.80
N ALA A 463 36.45 -0.25 7.22
CA ALA A 463 35.04 -0.52 6.87
C ALA A 463 34.03 0.33 7.65
N ARG A 464 34.46 1.13 8.62
CA ARG A 464 33.60 1.94 9.49
C ARG A 464 32.93 3.08 8.72
N ILE A 465 31.69 3.40 9.10
CA ILE A 465 31.01 4.64 8.66
C ILE A 465 31.61 5.81 9.41
N THR A 466 31.65 5.71 10.75
CA THR A 466 32.15 6.72 11.67
C THR A 466 33.13 6.08 12.65
N PRO A 467 33.95 6.86 13.38
CA PRO A 467 34.81 6.33 14.45
C PRO A 467 34.07 5.55 15.53
N GLY A 468 32.76 5.87 15.73
CA GLY A 468 31.92 5.22 16.74
C GLY A 468 31.23 3.93 16.29
N CYS A 469 31.54 3.39 15.10
CA CYS A 469 30.97 2.12 14.63
C CYS A 469 31.58 0.91 15.36
N ALA A 470 30.72 -0.05 15.70
CA ALA A 470 31.19 -1.34 16.23
C ALA A 470 31.81 -2.22 15.13
N GLY A 471 32.79 -3.01 15.51
CA GLY A 471 33.51 -3.93 14.65
C GLY A 471 33.52 -5.37 15.18
N ILE A 472 34.07 -6.29 14.38
CA ILE A 472 34.28 -7.69 14.76
C ILE A 472 35.56 -8.26 14.13
N TRP A 473 36.55 -7.42 13.92
CA TRP A 473 37.83 -7.79 13.29
C TRP A 473 38.94 -8.13 14.31
N SER A 474 38.66 -8.03 15.62
CA SER A 474 39.62 -8.38 16.69
C SER A 474 39.00 -9.30 17.74
N ASP A 475 39.87 -9.97 18.51
CA ASP A 475 39.45 -10.85 19.62
C ASP A 475 38.69 -10.04 20.70
N GLU A 476 39.19 -8.84 21.07
CA GLU A 476 38.53 -7.98 22.06
C GLU A 476 37.11 -7.60 21.66
N GLN A 477 36.88 -7.26 20.39
CA GLN A 477 35.55 -6.97 19.86
C GLN A 477 34.67 -8.21 19.89
N THR A 478 35.22 -9.36 19.55
CA THR A 478 34.53 -10.66 19.55
C THR A 478 34.07 -11.04 20.96
N GLU A 479 34.94 -10.93 21.97
CA GLU A 479 34.60 -11.17 23.37
C GLU A 479 33.53 -10.21 23.90
N ALA A 480 33.58 -8.94 23.49
CA ALA A 480 32.56 -7.97 23.84
C ALA A 480 31.18 -8.29 23.22
N TRP A 481 31.13 -8.77 21.97
CA TRP A 481 29.92 -9.28 21.36
C TRP A 481 29.42 -10.57 22.01
N GLU A 482 30.29 -11.52 22.35
CA GLU A 482 29.94 -12.75 23.07
C GLU A 482 29.18 -12.42 24.35
N ARG A 483 29.66 -11.44 25.14
CA ARG A 483 28.99 -11.00 26.38
C ARG A 483 27.54 -10.58 26.10
N ILE A 484 27.28 -9.84 25.00
CA ILE A 484 25.94 -9.38 24.61
C ILE A 484 25.08 -10.57 24.16
N VAL A 485 25.60 -11.43 23.34
CA VAL A 485 24.91 -12.64 22.84
C VAL A 485 24.52 -13.58 24.00
N CYS A 486 25.45 -13.83 24.91
CA CYS A 486 25.20 -14.62 26.13
C CYS A 486 24.07 -14.01 26.98
N PHE A 487 24.05 -12.67 27.15
CA PHE A 487 22.96 -12.02 27.88
C PHE A 487 21.61 -12.22 27.20
N VAL A 488 21.53 -12.04 25.88
CA VAL A 488 20.30 -12.25 25.10
C VAL A 488 19.79 -13.67 25.27
N HIS A 489 20.64 -14.69 25.09
CA HIS A 489 20.25 -16.09 25.20
C HIS A 489 19.86 -16.50 26.62
N ALA A 490 20.54 -15.97 27.65
CA ALA A 490 20.23 -16.29 29.04
C ALA A 490 18.92 -15.68 29.54
N ASN A 491 18.49 -14.54 28.99
CA ASN A 491 17.39 -13.73 29.55
C ASN A 491 16.17 -13.61 28.65
N SER A 492 16.17 -14.25 27.46
CA SER A 492 15.07 -14.15 26.50
C SER A 492 14.94 -15.41 25.64
N LYS A 493 13.94 -15.41 24.76
CA LYS A 493 13.80 -16.40 23.66
C LYS A 493 14.22 -15.83 22.31
N ALA A 494 14.73 -14.59 22.29
CA ALA A 494 15.16 -13.93 21.07
C ALA A 494 16.35 -14.63 20.43
N LYS A 495 16.38 -14.60 19.11
CA LYS A 495 17.55 -14.89 18.30
C LYS A 495 18.29 -13.59 17.96
N ILE A 496 19.61 -13.65 17.81
CA ILE A 496 20.42 -12.48 17.50
C ILE A 496 21.23 -12.70 16.22
N CYS A 497 21.16 -11.71 15.32
CA CYS A 497 21.80 -11.69 14.01
C CYS A 497 22.87 -10.61 13.97
N ALA A 498 24.08 -10.98 13.55
CA ALA A 498 25.15 -10.03 13.26
C ALA A 498 24.96 -9.47 11.85
N GLN A 499 24.65 -8.17 11.71
CA GLN A 499 24.69 -7.51 10.40
C GLN A 499 26.15 -7.07 10.12
N ILE A 500 26.81 -7.71 9.17
CA ILE A 500 28.21 -7.44 8.81
C ILE A 500 28.31 -6.65 7.52
N GLY A 501 29.20 -5.67 7.46
CA GLY A 501 29.30 -4.80 6.30
C GLY A 501 30.55 -3.92 6.25
N HIS A 502 30.67 -3.20 5.13
CA HIS A 502 31.73 -2.26 4.83
C HIS A 502 31.12 -0.97 4.26
N ALA A 503 31.41 0.17 4.89
CA ALA A 503 30.80 1.45 4.53
C ALA A 503 31.11 1.94 3.10
N GLY A 504 32.25 1.52 2.53
CA GLY A 504 32.65 1.93 1.19
C GLY A 504 32.80 3.46 1.10
N ARG A 505 32.22 4.06 0.06
CA ARG A 505 32.30 5.51 -0.19
C ARG A 505 31.56 6.38 0.86
N LYS A 506 30.79 5.78 1.74
CA LYS A 506 30.09 6.43 2.87
C LYS A 506 30.85 6.29 4.19
N GLY A 507 32.10 5.81 4.16
CA GLY A 507 33.01 5.71 5.30
C GLY A 507 33.72 7.02 5.62
N ALA A 508 34.43 7.05 6.75
CA ALA A 508 35.20 8.18 7.25
C ALA A 508 34.36 9.45 7.43
N THR A 509 33.18 9.31 8.04
CA THR A 509 32.25 10.42 8.30
C THR A 509 32.08 10.70 9.78
N CYS A 510 31.56 11.87 10.10
CA CYS A 510 31.21 12.27 11.46
C CYS A 510 30.08 11.45 12.04
N VAL A 511 30.00 11.35 13.38
CA VAL A 511 28.77 10.84 14.01
C VAL A 511 27.63 11.84 13.81
N PRO A 512 26.37 11.39 13.64
CA PRO A 512 25.26 12.27 13.25
C PRO A 512 24.99 13.45 14.17
N TRP A 513 25.29 13.32 15.45
CA TRP A 513 25.06 14.37 16.46
C TRP A 513 26.32 15.24 16.73
N ASP A 514 27.42 14.95 16.05
CA ASP A 514 28.68 15.68 16.17
C ASP A 514 29.29 15.85 14.77
N GLY A 515 28.90 16.90 14.07
CA GLY A 515 29.32 17.22 12.72
C GLY A 515 28.28 17.02 11.62
N GLY A 516 27.26 16.18 11.83
CA GLY A 516 26.17 15.92 10.88
C GLY A 516 26.24 14.56 10.20
N ILE A 517 25.10 14.13 9.70
CA ILE A 517 24.96 12.81 9.03
C ILE A 517 25.63 12.83 7.65
N ASP A 518 26.45 11.82 7.37
CA ASP A 518 27.21 11.65 6.12
C ASP A 518 28.27 12.74 5.85
N GLU A 519 28.50 13.65 6.78
CA GLU A 519 29.57 14.67 6.65
C GLU A 519 30.97 14.06 6.81
N PRO A 520 31.93 14.33 5.93
CA PRO A 520 33.26 13.74 6.01
C PRO A 520 34.03 14.25 7.23
N LEU A 521 34.87 13.39 7.80
CA LEU A 521 35.79 13.78 8.87
C LEU A 521 36.83 14.79 8.36
N GLU A 522 37.04 15.88 9.09
CA GLU A 522 38.10 16.86 8.81
C GLU A 522 39.49 16.33 9.24
N GLU A 523 39.52 15.59 10.37
CA GLU A 523 40.73 15.00 10.91
C GLU A 523 40.56 13.51 11.20
N GLY A 524 41.59 12.71 11.04
CA GLY A 524 41.57 11.29 11.31
C GLY A 524 40.81 10.45 10.29
N ALA A 525 40.48 11.00 9.12
CA ALA A 525 39.84 10.26 8.04
C ALA A 525 40.76 9.18 7.47
N TRP A 526 40.17 7.99 7.23
CA TRP A 526 40.85 6.88 6.58
C TRP A 526 40.53 6.81 5.10
N PRO A 527 41.38 6.14 4.28
CA PRO A 527 41.08 5.94 2.87
C PRO A 527 39.81 5.13 2.68
N ILE A 528 38.96 5.55 1.74
CA ILE A 528 37.70 4.89 1.40
C ILE A 528 37.79 4.27 -0.01
N ILE A 529 37.08 3.17 -0.20
CA ILE A 529 37.04 2.40 -1.43
C ILE A 529 35.61 2.30 -2.00
N ALA A 530 35.51 2.12 -3.31
CA ALA A 530 34.24 1.95 -4.00
C ALA A 530 34.41 1.23 -5.35
N PRO A 531 33.32 0.78 -6.00
CA PRO A 531 33.40 0.23 -7.36
C PRO A 531 33.88 1.26 -8.39
N SER A 532 33.57 2.56 -8.19
CA SER A 532 34.00 3.65 -9.06
C SER A 532 34.37 4.89 -8.22
N PRO A 533 35.23 5.80 -8.71
CA PRO A 533 35.72 6.93 -7.95
C PRO A 533 34.69 8.07 -7.88
N LEU A 534 33.49 7.77 -7.39
CA LEU A 534 32.36 8.68 -7.28
C LEU A 534 32.10 9.02 -5.80
N PRO A 535 32.27 10.27 -5.35
CA PRO A 535 31.99 10.67 -3.98
C PRO A 535 30.48 10.56 -3.67
N TYR A 536 30.11 10.44 -2.38
CA TYR A 536 28.71 10.39 -1.98
C TYR A 536 28.05 11.77 -1.97
N LEU A 537 28.72 12.75 -1.35
CA LEU A 537 28.38 14.18 -1.43
C LEU A 537 29.39 14.88 -2.33
N GLY A 538 29.01 16.03 -2.89
CA GLY A 538 29.92 16.80 -3.76
C GLY A 538 31.23 17.20 -3.09
N HIS A 539 31.27 17.29 -1.76
CA HIS A 539 32.41 17.63 -0.94
C HIS A 539 33.00 16.43 -0.17
N SER A 540 32.45 15.24 -0.32
CA SER A 540 33.03 14.03 0.26
C SER A 540 34.32 13.63 -0.42
N ALA A 541 35.18 12.91 0.30
CA ALA A 541 36.39 12.34 -0.27
C ALA A 541 36.08 11.45 -1.49
N ILE A 542 36.92 11.54 -2.53
CA ILE A 542 36.81 10.67 -3.70
C ILE A 542 37.32 9.27 -3.30
N PRO A 543 36.49 8.23 -3.35
CA PRO A 543 36.96 6.88 -3.02
C PRO A 543 37.93 6.36 -4.07
N LYS A 544 38.87 5.52 -3.62
CA LYS A 544 39.68 4.73 -4.53
C LYS A 544 38.83 3.71 -5.26
N GLU A 545 38.95 3.64 -6.59
CA GLU A 545 38.36 2.54 -7.36
C GLU A 545 39.06 1.23 -6.99
N MET A 546 38.25 0.23 -6.62
CA MET A 546 38.77 -1.07 -6.17
C MET A 546 39.48 -1.83 -7.32
N THR A 547 40.66 -2.33 -7.02
CA THR A 547 41.34 -3.35 -7.83
C THR A 547 40.86 -4.75 -7.43
N THR A 548 41.25 -5.78 -8.21
CA THR A 548 40.97 -7.19 -7.84
C THR A 548 41.63 -7.55 -6.49
N ALA A 549 42.81 -7.02 -6.20
CA ALA A 549 43.48 -7.25 -4.92
C ALA A 549 42.71 -6.62 -3.74
N ASP A 550 42.14 -5.43 -3.91
CA ASP A 550 41.28 -4.82 -2.90
C ASP A 550 40.02 -5.68 -2.66
N MET A 551 39.42 -6.21 -3.75
CA MET A 551 38.28 -7.13 -3.66
C MET A 551 38.64 -8.44 -2.93
N ASP A 552 39.83 -8.99 -3.16
CA ASP A 552 40.34 -10.17 -2.47
C ASP A 552 40.51 -9.91 -0.97
N SER A 553 41.05 -8.74 -0.61
CA SER A 553 41.21 -8.34 0.80
C SER A 553 39.83 -8.22 1.48
N VAL A 554 38.87 -7.52 0.85
CA VAL A 554 37.53 -7.36 1.42
C VAL A 554 36.83 -8.72 1.62
N VAL A 555 36.98 -9.66 0.67
CA VAL A 555 36.43 -11.03 0.86
C VAL A 555 37.06 -11.70 2.07
N ALA A 556 38.40 -11.56 2.26
CA ALA A 556 39.07 -12.15 3.42
C ALA A 556 38.59 -11.53 4.75
N ASP A 557 38.36 -10.20 4.77
CA ASP A 557 37.84 -9.49 5.94
C ASP A 557 36.43 -9.95 6.31
N PHE A 558 35.55 -10.17 5.31
CA PHE A 558 34.22 -10.76 5.54
C PHE A 558 34.30 -12.17 6.10
N VAL A 559 35.18 -13.03 5.55
CA VAL A 559 35.40 -14.41 6.05
C VAL A 559 35.87 -14.39 7.49
N HIS A 560 36.81 -13.51 7.83
CA HIS A 560 37.34 -13.38 9.20
C HIS A 560 36.22 -12.89 10.16
N ALA A 561 35.46 -11.86 9.76
CA ALA A 561 34.34 -11.35 10.55
C ALA A 561 33.25 -12.39 10.79
N VAL A 562 32.93 -13.23 9.78
CA VAL A 562 32.00 -14.36 9.91
C VAL A 562 32.50 -15.39 10.91
N GLY A 563 33.79 -15.74 10.90
CA GLY A 563 34.40 -16.66 11.88
C GLY A 563 34.31 -16.09 13.31
N ASN A 564 34.53 -14.80 13.48
CA ASN A 564 34.39 -14.13 14.77
C ASN A 564 32.91 -14.05 15.24
N ALA A 565 31.97 -13.84 14.31
CA ALA A 565 30.54 -13.90 14.63
C ALA A 565 30.08 -15.31 15.09
N ASP A 566 30.64 -16.36 14.50
CA ASP A 566 30.41 -17.73 14.96
C ASP A 566 30.99 -17.95 16.37
N HIS A 567 32.21 -17.48 16.62
CA HIS A 567 32.85 -17.58 17.94
C HIS A 567 32.06 -16.80 19.01
N ALA A 568 31.57 -15.60 18.69
CA ALA A 568 30.72 -14.82 19.59
C ALA A 568 29.33 -15.43 19.84
N GLY A 569 28.97 -16.52 19.12
CA GLY A 569 27.74 -17.28 19.34
C GLY A 569 26.49 -16.71 18.72
N PHE A 570 26.60 -15.85 17.69
CA PHE A 570 25.43 -15.35 16.96
C PHE A 570 24.63 -16.50 16.33
N ASP A 571 23.29 -16.37 16.30
CA ASP A 571 22.37 -17.35 15.73
C ASP A 571 22.28 -17.23 14.19
N MET A 572 22.55 -16.07 13.63
CA MET A 572 22.40 -15.73 12.22
C MET A 572 23.38 -14.62 11.82
N ILE A 573 23.76 -14.56 10.56
CA ILE A 573 24.45 -13.40 9.98
C ILE A 573 23.61 -12.76 8.87
N GLU A 574 23.78 -11.44 8.68
CA GLU A 574 23.20 -10.68 7.58
C GLU A 574 24.30 -9.90 6.87
N VAL A 575 24.55 -10.21 5.58
CA VAL A 575 25.49 -9.43 4.76
C VAL A 575 24.82 -8.18 4.24
N HIS A 576 25.44 -7.02 4.47
CA HIS A 576 24.86 -5.72 4.13
C HIS A 576 25.12 -5.35 2.66
N LEU A 577 24.12 -5.49 1.79
CA LEU A 577 24.13 -5.16 0.37
C LEU A 577 23.20 -3.95 0.05
N ALA A 578 22.96 -3.05 1.01
CA ALA A 578 22.02 -1.94 0.86
C ALA A 578 22.64 -0.57 1.16
N HIS A 579 21.83 0.49 0.98
CA HIS A 579 22.06 1.84 1.47
C HIS A 579 23.29 2.57 0.92
N GLY A 580 23.78 2.18 -0.27
CA GLY A 580 24.94 2.81 -0.89
C GLY A 580 26.28 2.48 -0.27
N TYR A 581 26.32 1.51 0.68
CA TYR A 581 27.55 0.96 1.22
C TYR A 581 28.30 0.12 0.18
N LEU A 582 29.45 -0.43 0.51
CA LEU A 582 30.37 -0.97 -0.49
C LEU A 582 29.71 -1.95 -1.48
N LEU A 583 29.05 -2.98 -0.98
CA LEU A 583 28.44 -4.02 -1.84
C LEU A 583 27.21 -3.48 -2.58
N SER A 584 26.41 -2.64 -1.94
CA SER A 584 25.32 -1.91 -2.60
C SER A 584 25.83 -1.03 -3.74
N GLY A 585 27.01 -0.42 -3.55
CA GLY A 585 27.66 0.40 -4.56
C GLY A 585 27.98 -0.37 -5.86
N PHE A 586 28.30 -1.67 -5.77
CA PHE A 586 28.47 -2.52 -6.94
C PHE A 586 27.14 -2.83 -7.64
N ILE A 587 26.06 -3.03 -6.88
CA ILE A 587 24.76 -3.44 -7.41
C ILE A 587 24.09 -2.31 -8.20
N SER A 588 24.17 -1.09 -7.67
CA SER A 588 23.50 0.05 -8.29
C SER A 588 24.21 0.57 -9.55
N PRO A 589 23.47 0.78 -10.67
CA PRO A 589 24.04 1.37 -11.88
C PRO A 589 24.37 2.86 -11.70
N VAL A 590 23.87 3.51 -10.65
CA VAL A 590 24.17 4.90 -10.34
C VAL A 590 25.61 5.06 -9.86
N THR A 591 26.08 4.10 -9.07
CA THR A 591 27.39 4.12 -8.40
C THR A 591 28.46 3.25 -9.03
N ASN A 592 28.03 2.23 -9.79
CA ASN A 592 28.95 1.33 -10.51
C ASN A 592 29.05 1.75 -12.00
N LYS A 593 30.13 2.43 -12.33
CA LYS A 593 30.46 2.87 -13.69
C LYS A 593 31.62 2.07 -14.31
N ARG A 594 31.92 0.91 -13.73
CA ARG A 594 32.98 0.02 -14.23
C ARG A 594 32.70 -0.48 -15.63
N THR A 595 33.74 -0.68 -16.41
CA THR A 595 33.72 -1.22 -17.77
C THR A 595 34.34 -2.61 -17.87
N ASP A 596 34.80 -3.16 -16.75
CA ASP A 596 35.28 -4.53 -16.62
C ASP A 596 34.17 -5.53 -16.29
N GLU A 597 34.54 -6.76 -15.95
CA GLU A 597 33.60 -7.84 -15.63
C GLU A 597 32.68 -7.61 -14.42
N TYR A 598 32.90 -6.54 -13.64
CA TYR A 598 32.11 -6.17 -12.46
C TYR A 598 31.16 -4.99 -12.72
N GLY A 599 31.08 -4.48 -13.94
CA GLY A 599 30.19 -3.38 -14.35
C GLY A 599 29.27 -3.77 -15.50
N GLY A 600 28.29 -2.92 -15.84
CA GLY A 600 27.35 -3.13 -16.91
C GLY A 600 25.99 -3.67 -16.47
N ASP A 601 25.60 -4.87 -16.94
CA ASP A 601 24.32 -5.51 -16.58
C ASP A 601 24.26 -5.96 -15.11
N ILE A 602 23.09 -6.38 -14.65
CA ILE A 602 22.92 -6.78 -13.25
C ILE A 602 23.73 -8.03 -12.89
N GLU A 603 23.92 -8.94 -13.82
CA GLU A 603 24.71 -10.16 -13.65
C GLU A 603 26.18 -9.82 -13.39
N ALA A 604 26.73 -8.88 -14.13
CA ALA A 604 28.10 -8.38 -13.94
C ALA A 604 28.23 -7.58 -12.62
N ARG A 605 27.29 -6.69 -12.33
CA ARG A 605 27.27 -5.90 -11.10
C ARG A 605 27.12 -6.75 -9.84
N MET A 606 26.47 -7.89 -9.92
CA MET A 606 26.32 -8.85 -8.83
C MET A 606 27.51 -9.76 -8.59
N ARG A 607 28.49 -9.84 -9.50
CA ARG A 607 29.63 -10.79 -9.36
C ARG A 607 30.41 -10.62 -8.07
N PHE A 608 30.81 -9.40 -7.73
CA PHE A 608 31.56 -9.17 -6.50
C PHE A 608 30.68 -9.33 -5.24
N PRO A 609 29.47 -8.75 -5.13
CA PRO A 609 28.55 -9.06 -4.04
C PRO A 609 28.26 -10.54 -3.83
N LEU A 610 28.05 -11.31 -4.90
CA LEU A 610 27.84 -12.77 -4.81
C LEU A 610 29.08 -13.52 -4.36
N ARG A 611 30.28 -13.06 -4.76
CA ARG A 611 31.54 -13.64 -4.29
C ARG A 611 31.69 -13.47 -2.78
N VAL A 612 31.34 -12.31 -2.23
CA VAL A 612 31.33 -12.06 -0.78
C VAL A 612 30.30 -12.92 -0.08
N VAL A 613 29.07 -12.98 -0.60
CA VAL A 613 27.99 -13.81 -0.03
C VAL A 613 28.34 -15.30 -0.03
N ALA A 614 28.91 -15.81 -1.12
CA ALA A 614 29.35 -17.19 -1.20
C ALA A 614 30.46 -17.51 -0.18
N ALA A 615 31.47 -16.64 -0.08
CA ALA A 615 32.57 -16.82 0.89
C ALA A 615 32.06 -16.74 2.35
N ALA A 616 31.10 -15.82 2.62
CA ALA A 616 30.44 -15.74 3.92
C ALA A 616 29.62 -17.01 4.21
N ARG A 617 28.88 -17.55 3.21
CA ARG A 617 28.14 -18.80 3.38
C ARG A 617 29.07 -20.02 3.66
N ASP A 618 30.18 -20.10 2.96
CA ASP A 618 31.17 -21.19 3.12
C ASP A 618 31.83 -21.15 4.50
N ALA A 619 32.03 -19.96 5.07
CA ALA A 619 32.63 -19.77 6.40
C ALA A 619 31.61 -19.90 7.55
N TRP A 620 30.31 -19.72 7.30
CA TRP A 620 29.23 -19.77 8.29
C TRP A 620 28.68 -21.19 8.45
N PRO A 621 28.40 -21.68 9.68
CA PRO A 621 27.85 -23.02 9.89
C PRO A 621 26.60 -23.28 9.04
N GLU A 622 26.53 -24.45 8.40
CA GLU A 622 25.45 -24.81 7.47
C GLU A 622 24.07 -24.86 8.13
N ASP A 623 24.02 -25.18 9.42
CA ASP A 623 22.78 -25.27 10.19
C ASP A 623 22.26 -23.90 10.68
N ARG A 624 23.06 -22.83 10.54
CA ARG A 624 22.67 -21.47 10.86
C ARG A 624 22.31 -20.66 9.61
N PRO A 625 21.25 -19.84 9.65
CA PRO A 625 20.80 -19.09 8.49
C PRO A 625 21.71 -17.92 8.14
N LEU A 626 21.72 -17.60 6.84
CA LEU A 626 22.33 -16.41 6.26
C LEU A 626 21.25 -15.53 5.63
N SER A 627 21.22 -14.26 6.04
CA SER A 627 20.44 -13.18 5.46
C SER A 627 21.29 -12.25 4.62
N VAL A 628 20.64 -11.54 3.74
CA VAL A 628 21.21 -10.36 3.10
C VAL A 628 20.24 -9.19 3.22
N ARG A 629 20.77 -7.96 3.38
CA ARG A 629 19.95 -6.76 3.29
C ARG A 629 20.24 -6.04 1.99
N ILE A 630 19.17 -5.69 1.24
CA ILE A 630 19.29 -5.07 -0.09
C ILE A 630 18.47 -3.80 -0.19
N SER A 631 18.93 -2.82 -0.98
CA SER A 631 18.10 -1.70 -1.43
C SER A 631 17.36 -2.11 -2.70
N ALA A 632 16.03 -2.20 -2.62
CA ALA A 632 15.21 -2.69 -3.72
C ALA A 632 15.03 -1.68 -4.85
N THR A 633 15.32 -0.42 -4.62
CA THR A 633 15.30 0.69 -5.60
C THR A 633 16.23 1.80 -5.14
N ASP A 634 16.76 2.55 -6.07
CA ASP A 634 17.61 3.72 -5.81
C ASP A 634 16.81 5.03 -5.77
N TRP A 635 15.49 4.98 -6.04
CA TRP A 635 14.60 6.14 -6.12
C TRP A 635 15.06 7.24 -7.09
N VAL A 636 15.70 6.86 -8.19
CA VAL A 636 16.10 7.73 -9.31
C VAL A 636 15.84 7.02 -10.64
N ASP A 637 15.59 7.78 -11.71
CA ASP A 637 15.18 7.25 -13.01
C ASP A 637 16.18 6.24 -13.61
N ASN A 638 17.48 6.46 -13.42
CA ASN A 638 18.54 5.59 -13.93
C ASN A 638 19.06 4.60 -12.88
N GLY A 639 18.27 4.34 -11.84
CA GLY A 639 18.60 3.44 -10.75
C GLY A 639 18.25 1.98 -11.04
N LEU A 640 18.25 1.19 -9.97
CA LEU A 640 17.93 -0.23 -10.00
C LEU A 640 16.48 -0.44 -10.45
N THR A 641 16.29 -1.23 -11.51
CA THR A 641 14.96 -1.56 -12.04
C THR A 641 14.31 -2.73 -11.29
N GLU A 642 12.98 -2.88 -11.44
CA GLU A 642 12.24 -4.03 -10.90
C GLU A 642 12.80 -5.37 -11.43
N LYS A 643 13.19 -5.41 -12.70
CA LYS A 643 13.82 -6.59 -13.32
C LYS A 643 15.17 -6.91 -12.69
N ASP A 644 16.00 -5.88 -12.45
CA ASP A 644 17.30 -6.05 -11.78
C ASP A 644 17.13 -6.59 -10.36
N LEU A 645 16.16 -6.04 -9.60
CA LEU A 645 15.84 -6.49 -8.25
C LEU A 645 15.49 -7.99 -8.21
N LEU A 646 14.61 -8.43 -9.09
CA LEU A 646 14.21 -9.84 -9.14
C LEU A 646 15.34 -10.76 -9.61
N SER A 647 16.17 -10.29 -10.55
CA SER A 647 17.38 -11.03 -10.99
C SER A 647 18.37 -11.17 -9.85
N ALA A 648 18.66 -10.10 -9.12
CA ALA A 648 19.52 -10.11 -7.94
C ALA A 648 18.99 -11.06 -6.85
N ALA A 649 17.69 -10.99 -6.54
CA ALA A 649 17.07 -11.87 -5.54
C ALA A 649 17.15 -13.35 -5.92
N ARG A 650 16.97 -13.70 -7.21
CA ARG A 650 17.14 -15.08 -7.70
C ARG A 650 18.59 -15.55 -7.58
N MET A 651 19.56 -14.69 -7.90
CA MET A 651 20.98 -15.00 -7.75
C MET A 651 21.36 -15.22 -6.29
N LEU A 652 20.86 -14.38 -5.37
CA LEU A 652 21.08 -14.51 -3.93
C LEU A 652 20.47 -15.81 -3.37
N LYS A 653 19.23 -16.14 -3.76
CA LYS A 653 18.62 -17.43 -3.41
C LYS A 653 19.47 -18.61 -3.87
N LYS A 654 19.99 -18.56 -5.11
CA LYS A 654 20.88 -19.60 -5.64
C LYS A 654 22.22 -19.68 -4.91
N ALA A 655 22.70 -18.57 -4.36
CA ALA A 655 23.93 -18.50 -3.56
C ALA A 655 23.75 -19.00 -2.11
N GLY A 656 22.59 -19.53 -1.74
CA GLY A 656 22.33 -20.12 -0.42
C GLY A 656 21.88 -19.10 0.64
N VAL A 657 21.31 -17.97 0.24
CA VAL A 657 20.66 -17.03 1.15
C VAL A 657 19.31 -17.59 1.58
N ASP A 658 19.05 -17.62 2.89
CA ASP A 658 17.82 -18.18 3.47
C ASP A 658 16.66 -17.18 3.53
N ILE A 659 16.97 -15.88 3.69
CA ILE A 659 15.97 -14.79 3.80
C ILE A 659 16.55 -13.47 3.32
N ILE A 660 15.73 -12.63 2.68
CA ILE A 660 16.13 -11.30 2.21
C ILE A 660 15.47 -10.22 3.05
N ASN A 661 16.27 -9.35 3.68
CA ASN A 661 15.81 -8.16 4.39
C ASN A 661 15.73 -6.98 3.40
N VAL A 662 14.51 -6.52 3.16
CA VAL A 662 14.22 -5.57 2.09
C VAL A 662 14.16 -4.15 2.62
N SER A 663 15.05 -3.30 2.08
CA SER A 663 15.09 -1.86 2.29
C SER A 663 15.05 -1.14 0.94
N THR A 664 15.20 0.19 0.92
CA THR A 664 15.24 1.00 -0.29
C THR A 664 16.15 2.21 -0.13
N GLY A 665 16.67 2.71 -1.24
CA GLY A 665 17.37 3.99 -1.32
C GLY A 665 18.70 4.08 -0.58
N GLN A 666 19.05 5.32 -0.20
CA GLN A 666 20.28 5.69 0.48
C GLN A 666 21.55 5.52 -0.39
N VAL A 667 21.36 5.29 -1.69
CA VAL A 667 22.44 5.05 -2.65
C VAL A 667 23.01 6.37 -3.18
N THR A 668 22.18 7.35 -3.38
CA THR A 668 22.55 8.71 -3.82
C THR A 668 21.73 9.76 -3.08
N LYS A 669 22.23 11.00 -3.00
CA LYS A 669 21.48 12.12 -2.43
C LYS A 669 20.40 12.69 -3.36
N ASP A 670 20.47 12.34 -4.64
CA ASP A 670 19.48 12.75 -5.65
C ASP A 670 18.21 11.90 -5.59
N GLU A 671 18.10 10.97 -4.62
CA GLU A 671 16.95 10.12 -4.47
C GLU A 671 15.67 10.88 -4.10
N GLU A 672 14.55 10.49 -4.73
CA GLU A 672 13.22 11.03 -4.46
C GLU A 672 12.28 9.93 -3.93
N PRO A 673 12.45 9.50 -2.66
CA PRO A 673 11.70 8.38 -2.12
C PRO A 673 10.23 8.73 -1.87
N ILE A 674 9.33 7.85 -2.28
CA ILE A 674 7.90 7.97 -2.01
C ILE A 674 7.63 7.40 -0.60
N PHE A 675 7.76 8.24 0.41
CA PHE A 675 7.48 7.86 1.78
C PHE A 675 5.98 7.67 2.03
N GLY A 676 5.66 6.73 2.92
CA GLY A 676 4.30 6.47 3.34
C GLY A 676 4.23 5.27 4.27
N ARG A 677 3.04 4.93 4.74
CA ARG A 677 2.83 3.75 5.57
C ARG A 677 3.22 2.49 4.80
N MET A 678 4.12 1.67 5.37
CA MET A 678 4.58 0.40 4.79
C MET A 678 5.13 0.56 3.35
N PHE A 679 5.90 1.65 3.09
CA PHE A 679 6.32 2.00 1.72
C PHE A 679 7.31 1.00 1.10
N GLN A 680 8.03 0.21 1.90
CA GLN A 680 8.94 -0.84 1.41
C GLN A 680 8.24 -2.20 1.22
N ALA A 681 7.03 -2.39 1.77
CA ALA A 681 6.31 -3.65 1.68
C ALA A 681 6.04 -4.15 0.25
N PRO A 682 5.76 -3.31 -0.76
CA PRO A 682 5.57 -3.78 -2.13
C PRO A 682 6.78 -4.53 -2.72
N PHE A 683 7.99 -4.14 -2.34
CA PHE A 683 9.22 -4.81 -2.81
C PHE A 683 9.45 -6.16 -2.11
N ALA A 684 9.20 -6.24 -0.80
CA ALA A 684 9.27 -7.49 -0.06
C ALA A 684 8.21 -8.49 -0.55
N ASP A 685 6.99 -8.03 -0.77
CA ASP A 685 5.89 -8.77 -1.36
C ASP A 685 6.27 -9.36 -2.73
N GLN A 686 6.90 -8.56 -3.58
CA GLN A 686 7.34 -8.99 -4.89
C GLN A 686 8.41 -10.07 -4.82
N ILE A 687 9.47 -9.86 -4.06
CA ILE A 687 10.55 -10.85 -3.88
C ILE A 687 9.99 -12.15 -3.32
N ARG A 688 9.14 -12.06 -2.28
CA ARG A 688 8.56 -13.22 -1.63
C ARG A 688 7.73 -14.07 -2.59
N ASN A 689 6.81 -13.45 -3.30
CA ASN A 689 5.81 -14.17 -4.09
C ASN A 689 6.27 -14.51 -5.53
N GLU A 690 7.24 -13.79 -6.12
CA GLU A 690 7.76 -14.05 -7.47
C GLU A 690 9.08 -14.85 -7.48
N VAL A 691 9.91 -14.69 -6.43
CA VAL A 691 11.17 -15.44 -6.32
C VAL A 691 11.01 -16.66 -5.41
N GLY A 692 10.05 -16.63 -4.49
CA GLY A 692 9.78 -17.70 -3.55
C GLY A 692 10.91 -17.86 -2.52
N ILE A 693 11.42 -16.72 -2.02
CA ILE A 693 12.36 -16.66 -0.91
C ILE A 693 11.72 -15.87 0.23
N PRO A 694 11.83 -16.30 1.50
CA PRO A 694 11.32 -15.54 2.62
C PRO A 694 11.87 -14.12 2.68
N THR A 695 11.07 -13.19 3.23
CA THR A 695 11.46 -11.79 3.32
C THR A 695 11.24 -11.20 4.72
N ILE A 696 12.11 -10.26 5.05
CA ILE A 696 11.95 -9.33 6.16
C ILE A 696 11.65 -7.95 5.57
N VAL A 697 10.71 -7.22 6.12
CA VAL A 697 10.38 -5.87 5.67
C VAL A 697 10.44 -4.85 6.80
N ALA A 698 11.00 -3.69 6.51
CA ALA A 698 10.93 -2.48 7.33
C ALA A 698 10.07 -1.40 6.62
N GLY A 699 10.35 -0.14 6.81
CA GLY A 699 9.78 0.97 6.03
C GLY A 699 8.46 1.50 6.56
N ASN A 700 8.52 2.23 7.68
CA ASN A 700 7.36 2.89 8.31
C ASN A 700 6.22 1.93 8.68
N VAL A 701 6.59 0.74 9.18
CA VAL A 701 5.69 -0.14 9.93
C VAL A 701 5.77 0.27 11.40
N SER A 702 4.66 0.71 11.98
CA SER A 702 4.65 1.33 13.32
C SER A 702 3.72 0.67 14.34
N THR A 703 2.90 -0.29 13.89
CA THR A 703 1.96 -1.00 14.77
C THR A 703 2.00 -2.51 14.55
N ALA A 704 1.60 -3.27 15.56
CA ALA A 704 1.44 -4.71 15.46
C ALA A 704 0.33 -5.11 14.47
N ASP A 705 -0.72 -4.29 14.35
CA ASP A 705 -1.77 -4.45 13.35
C ASP A 705 -1.23 -4.42 11.91
N GLN A 706 -0.35 -3.46 11.60
CA GLN A 706 0.29 -3.40 10.28
C GLN A 706 1.15 -4.65 10.01
N ALA A 707 1.86 -5.13 11.02
CA ALA A 707 2.65 -6.35 10.91
C ALA A 707 1.76 -7.58 10.69
N ASN A 708 0.70 -7.74 11.48
CA ASN A 708 -0.29 -8.80 11.28
C ASN A 708 -0.89 -8.76 9.87
N THR A 709 -1.26 -7.57 9.39
CA THR A 709 -1.83 -7.38 8.05
C THR A 709 -0.86 -7.86 6.96
N LEU A 710 0.42 -7.49 7.05
CA LEU A 710 1.42 -7.89 6.05
C LEU A 710 1.70 -9.40 6.08
N ILE A 711 1.77 -9.98 7.27
CA ILE A 711 2.09 -11.41 7.45
C ILE A 711 0.91 -12.28 7.04
N ALA A 712 -0.31 -11.97 7.53
CA ALA A 712 -1.52 -12.72 7.17
C ALA A 712 -1.78 -12.67 5.65
N ALA A 713 -1.54 -11.51 5.02
CA ALA A 713 -1.67 -11.34 3.58
C ALA A 713 -0.54 -12.02 2.77
N GLY A 714 0.47 -12.61 3.41
CA GLY A 714 1.58 -13.25 2.72
C GLY A 714 2.48 -12.29 1.94
N ARG A 715 2.62 -11.05 2.41
CA ARG A 715 3.46 -10.03 1.77
C ARG A 715 4.88 -9.98 2.31
N THR A 716 5.09 -10.53 3.49
CA THR A 716 6.40 -10.72 4.13
C THR A 716 6.28 -11.82 5.18
N ASP A 717 7.40 -12.32 5.67
CA ASP A 717 7.45 -13.37 6.69
C ASP A 717 7.82 -12.84 8.07
N ILE A 718 8.62 -11.76 8.14
CA ILE A 718 9.05 -11.08 9.37
C ILE A 718 8.94 -9.57 9.14
N VAL A 719 8.62 -8.83 10.21
CA VAL A 719 8.55 -7.37 10.17
C VAL A 719 9.62 -6.78 11.10
N ALA A 720 10.47 -5.93 10.52
CA ALA A 720 11.53 -5.23 11.24
C ALA A 720 11.06 -3.83 11.67
N PHE A 721 11.18 -3.56 12.97
CA PHE A 721 10.82 -2.31 13.59
C PHE A 721 12.09 -1.51 13.95
N GLY A 722 12.14 -0.26 13.50
CA GLY A 722 13.19 0.68 13.86
C GLY A 722 12.72 1.63 14.97
N ARG A 723 12.28 2.84 14.58
CA ARG A 723 11.89 3.91 15.51
C ARG A 723 10.84 3.52 16.55
N GLN A 724 9.91 2.64 16.20
CA GLN A 724 8.89 2.17 17.13
C GLN A 724 9.49 1.40 18.32
N ILE A 725 10.39 0.46 18.06
CA ILE A 725 11.00 -0.36 19.10
C ILE A 725 12.15 0.39 19.83
N MET A 726 12.68 1.47 19.22
CA MET A 726 13.56 2.41 19.92
C MET A 726 12.79 3.18 20.98
N ASN A 727 11.61 3.68 20.63
CA ASN A 727 10.75 4.45 21.53
C ASN A 727 10.11 3.59 22.62
N GLN A 728 9.75 2.33 22.28
CA GLN A 728 9.09 1.39 23.19
C GLN A 728 9.82 0.04 23.16
N PRO A 729 10.86 -0.18 23.98
CA PRO A 729 11.61 -1.45 23.99
C PRO A 729 10.75 -2.67 24.28
N HIS A 730 9.66 -2.54 25.02
CA HIS A 730 8.70 -3.60 25.37
C HIS A 730 7.47 -3.64 24.43
N PHE A 731 7.59 -3.07 23.24
CA PHE A 731 6.51 -3.01 22.26
C PHE A 731 5.88 -4.38 21.96
N VAL A 732 6.71 -5.43 21.86
CA VAL A 732 6.23 -6.79 21.55
C VAL A 732 5.46 -7.39 22.71
N LEU A 733 5.88 -7.18 23.96
CA LEU A 733 5.14 -7.64 25.14
C LEU A 733 3.78 -6.95 25.26
N MET A 734 3.71 -5.65 24.97
CA MET A 734 2.46 -4.91 24.97
C MET A 734 1.54 -5.34 23.82
N ALA A 735 2.10 -5.62 22.64
CA ALA A 735 1.34 -6.20 21.53
C ALA A 735 0.78 -7.60 21.88
N ALA A 736 1.57 -8.45 22.58
CA ALA A 736 1.10 -9.74 23.05
C ALA A 736 -0.07 -9.61 24.02
N ALA A 737 0.00 -8.64 24.96
CA ALA A 737 -1.10 -8.36 25.87
C ALA A 737 -2.36 -7.91 25.12
N HIS A 738 -2.23 -6.98 24.16
CA HIS A 738 -3.33 -6.48 23.32
C HIS A 738 -4.08 -7.61 22.59
N TYR A 739 -3.35 -8.59 22.05
CA TYR A 739 -3.93 -9.74 21.35
C TYR A 739 -4.26 -10.93 22.26
N GLY A 740 -4.14 -10.78 23.58
CA GLY A 740 -4.43 -11.86 24.55
C GLY A 740 -3.45 -13.04 24.45
N ASN A 741 -2.28 -12.85 23.88
CA ASN A 741 -1.26 -13.91 23.75
C ASN A 741 -0.56 -14.15 25.10
N ARG A 742 -1.11 -15.08 25.88
CA ARG A 742 -0.55 -15.48 27.17
C ARG A 742 0.68 -16.39 27.06
N SER A 743 0.95 -16.95 25.90
CA SER A 743 2.10 -17.84 25.66
C SER A 743 3.40 -17.07 25.38
N GLN A 744 3.31 -15.76 25.07
CA GLN A 744 4.51 -14.93 24.91
C GLN A 744 5.35 -14.97 26.20
N TYR A 745 6.64 -15.28 26.03
CA TYR A 745 7.57 -15.30 27.15
C TYR A 745 7.76 -13.89 27.74
N TRP A 746 7.58 -13.81 29.06
CA TRP A 746 7.93 -12.66 29.87
C TRP A 746 9.03 -13.08 30.86
N PRO A 747 10.07 -12.30 31.06
CA PRO A 747 11.06 -12.58 32.10
C PRO A 747 10.37 -12.73 33.45
N PRO A 748 10.85 -13.66 34.30
CA PRO A 748 10.24 -13.89 35.64
C PRO A 748 10.08 -12.60 36.45
N GLN A 749 11.01 -11.66 36.34
CA GLN A 749 11.02 -10.37 37.02
C GLN A 749 9.86 -9.45 36.56
N TYR A 750 9.26 -9.70 35.38
CA TYR A 750 8.21 -8.88 34.77
C TYR A 750 6.83 -9.55 34.77
N GLN A 751 6.67 -10.75 35.36
CA GLN A 751 5.41 -11.48 35.34
C GLN A 751 4.24 -10.71 35.98
N SER A 752 4.49 -9.93 37.04
CA SER A 752 3.45 -9.08 37.62
C SER A 752 2.95 -8.00 36.63
N GLY A 753 3.84 -7.53 35.78
CA GLY A 753 3.51 -6.59 34.69
C GLY A 753 2.66 -7.27 33.61
N GLN A 754 2.88 -8.56 33.31
CA GLN A 754 2.08 -9.32 32.35
C GLN A 754 0.61 -9.37 32.74
N PHE A 755 0.32 -9.65 33.99
CA PHE A 755 -1.07 -9.71 34.49
C PHE A 755 -1.78 -8.36 34.36
N LEU A 756 -1.09 -7.28 34.74
CA LEU A 756 -1.66 -5.94 34.62
C LEU A 756 -1.87 -5.54 33.17
N ALA A 757 -0.88 -5.77 32.31
CA ALA A 757 -0.97 -5.45 30.89
C ALA A 757 -2.12 -6.21 30.20
N GLY A 758 -2.30 -7.51 30.54
CA GLY A 758 -3.41 -8.33 30.02
C GLY A 758 -4.78 -7.79 30.45
N ALA A 759 -4.95 -7.48 31.74
CA ALA A 759 -6.22 -6.96 32.27
C ALA A 759 -6.57 -5.59 31.65
N LEU A 760 -5.59 -4.71 31.48
CA LEU A 760 -5.81 -3.41 30.84
C LEU A 760 -6.18 -3.57 29.38
N ALA A 761 -5.49 -4.43 28.62
CA ALA A 761 -5.77 -4.69 27.22
C ALA A 761 -7.15 -5.34 27.01
N GLU A 762 -7.58 -6.25 27.85
CA GLU A 762 -8.93 -6.82 27.83
C GLU A 762 -9.98 -5.71 27.97
N LYS A 763 -9.82 -4.83 28.96
CA LYS A 763 -10.73 -3.71 29.18
C LYS A 763 -10.75 -2.73 27.99
N GLU A 764 -9.59 -2.34 27.45
CA GLU A 764 -9.50 -1.46 26.29
C GLU A 764 -10.18 -2.08 25.03
N ASN A 765 -10.00 -3.39 24.82
CA ASN A 765 -10.65 -4.10 23.72
C ASN A 765 -12.19 -4.16 23.88
N GLU A 766 -12.69 -4.36 25.11
CA GLU A 766 -14.13 -4.31 25.39
C GLU A 766 -14.69 -2.90 25.13
N GLU A 767 -14.05 -1.85 25.64
CA GLU A 767 -14.43 -0.46 25.41
C GLU A 767 -14.42 -0.09 23.92
N MET A 768 -13.40 -0.53 23.16
CA MET A 768 -13.32 -0.30 21.73
C MET A 768 -14.45 -1.00 20.97
N LEU A 769 -14.82 -2.21 21.36
CA LEU A 769 -15.92 -2.95 20.75
C LEU A 769 -17.27 -2.27 21.04
N GLU A 770 -17.48 -1.81 22.29
CA GLU A 770 -18.69 -1.08 22.69
C GLU A 770 -18.81 0.24 21.91
N LEU A 771 -17.74 1.04 21.84
CA LEU A 771 -17.70 2.28 21.08
C LEU A 771 -18.03 2.06 19.60
N ARG A 772 -17.50 1.01 19.01
CA ARG A 772 -17.78 0.68 17.63
C ARG A 772 -19.22 0.24 17.41
N THR A 773 -19.76 -0.59 18.29
CA THR A 773 -21.16 -1.04 18.23
C THR A 773 -22.10 0.13 18.34
N ALA A 774 -21.78 1.08 19.24
CA ALA A 774 -22.53 2.33 19.40
C ALA A 774 -22.37 3.31 18.23
N ALA A 775 -21.21 3.28 17.55
CA ALA A 775 -20.89 4.17 16.44
C ALA A 775 -21.25 3.60 15.06
N LYS A 776 -21.73 2.33 14.97
CA LYS A 776 -22.19 1.78 13.69
C LYS A 776 -23.34 2.66 13.20
N PRO A 777 -23.16 3.45 12.14
CA PRO A 777 -24.23 4.27 11.63
C PRO A 777 -25.39 3.33 11.23
N PRO A 778 -26.63 3.75 11.49
CA PRO A 778 -27.76 3.05 10.91
C PRO A 778 -27.59 3.04 9.39
N ASN A 779 -28.07 1.99 8.71
CA ASN A 779 -28.05 2.03 7.25
C ASN A 779 -28.78 3.29 6.76
N PRO A 780 -28.50 3.80 5.54
CA PRO A 780 -29.05 5.07 5.09
C PRO A 780 -30.58 5.17 5.16
N SER A 781 -31.31 4.04 4.98
CA SER A 781 -32.79 4.00 5.13
C SER A 781 -33.22 4.16 6.58
N GLU A 782 -32.51 3.53 7.53
CA GLU A 782 -32.75 3.69 8.97
C GLU A 782 -32.38 5.11 9.43
N ALA A 783 -31.23 5.65 8.92
CA ALA A 783 -30.84 7.02 9.21
C ALA A 783 -31.89 8.03 8.74
N LEU A 784 -32.47 7.84 7.56
CA LEU A 784 -33.56 8.63 7.05
C LEU A 784 -34.81 8.50 7.93
N ALA A 785 -35.20 7.30 8.34
CA ALA A 785 -36.36 7.07 9.22
C ALA A 785 -36.16 7.75 10.58
N ILE A 786 -34.96 7.70 11.15
CA ILE A 786 -34.59 8.39 12.41
C ILE A 786 -34.68 9.90 12.23
N ALA A 787 -34.12 10.45 11.14
CA ALA A 787 -34.16 11.89 10.86
C ALA A 787 -35.59 12.42 10.63
N VAL A 788 -36.42 11.68 9.92
CA VAL A 788 -37.85 11.97 9.74
C VAL A 788 -38.56 11.91 11.10
N GLY A 789 -38.30 10.88 11.90
CA GLY A 789 -38.90 10.73 13.23
C GLY A 789 -38.53 11.86 14.20
N ARG A 790 -37.35 12.50 14.02
CA ARG A 790 -36.91 13.66 14.79
C ARG A 790 -37.40 15.00 14.21
N GLY A 791 -38.09 15.01 13.08
CA GLY A 791 -38.52 16.21 12.40
C GLY A 791 -37.43 17.03 11.70
N GLU A 792 -36.21 16.48 11.61
CA GLU A 792 -35.04 17.15 11.02
C GLU A 792 -35.16 17.30 9.48
N VAL A 793 -35.92 16.42 8.83
CA VAL A 793 -36.10 16.40 7.36
C VAL A 793 -37.27 17.27 6.90
N LEU A 794 -38.17 17.68 7.83
CA LEU A 794 -39.38 18.48 7.50
C LEU A 794 -39.14 20.01 7.53
N GLN A 795 -37.97 20.48 8.00
CA GLN A 795 -37.66 21.91 8.09
C GLN A 795 -36.99 22.51 6.84
N GLY A 796 -36.74 21.72 5.79
CA GLY A 796 -36.14 22.15 4.54
C GLY A 796 -37.12 22.50 3.40
N GLY A 797 -38.41 22.72 3.70
CA GLY A 797 -39.45 22.98 2.73
C GLY A 797 -40.36 24.13 3.15
N ALA A 798 -39.85 25.35 3.10
CA ALA A 798 -40.62 26.58 3.00
C ALA A 798 -39.85 27.66 2.23
#